data_40ae14bde9c9b57db96a2df2208c47f2
#
_entry.id   40ae14bde9c9b57db96a2df2208c47f2
#
_cell.length_a   1.000
_cell.length_b   1.000
_cell.length_c   1.000
_cell.angle_alpha   90.00
_cell.angle_beta   90.00
_cell.angle_gamma   90.00
#
_symmetry.space_group_name_H-M   'P 1'
#
loop_
_entity.id
_entity.type
_entity.pdbx_description
1 polymer ?
#
loop_
_entity_poly.entity_id
_entity_poly.type
_entity_poly.pdbx_seq_one_letter_code
_entity_poly.pdbx_strand_id
1 'polypeptide(L)'
;MEFSLDQRTAALGVGEFAGFVVGPQDSKGGPQGIWRAQLGTHWHQQLRAQVADVPAAQFEVVINGRIFHRGWTLTLSGRIDQILPGDAGPVLREIKTVTRALPVDESELRSEYPEYFAQLATYLALKAIVEPAAKPRGELVFVEVDSGLAQTVVFSPADENVFRVQLERVAEFLDLRLRARERLQTLRFSPAFTELRPGQETVQAELIAALRTHPIIFLEAPTGFGKTGVTLECALQQMREGRFERLLYLTSKSTGQLHVAETLAHMTALPDGRTGVMTWQVRNKREHCIHHTYHCSREVCPHLGNLEVKWPRSGLSRFYLFETEARDLESLRAAGRAASICPYEITRAALAFNDVWIGDFNYVFSPASRGLFYDQPGFDPARTLLVVDEAHNLPSRVADVYTHRFSSMEAAAVAEALHRTRAPAKLAQAWDHWTHFLTQRPVTDNLSLADEDDARHLLETIAGQVSTTPLDSEALGPDIMEQLWQFPTFADQLANVAVPRLWWSPQPGELVATCLDAAAAIGPTLRSFAAVVLASATLTPTDTFATACGLDAPPVLEAEPPAIAPERLGRLGKRDTRKLYAQLTSGAELLKVEEANATAAPCLVRAHAPWRDHAYDVALDLRVDTTYQQRARHYALTAATVERLHAAAAGAIAVFFSSYRYAESIQQTLRGSGSLLRVALQPRLPDLAAQTAWVEESLLHGGALFLVLGSSFAEGIDLLGGRISHAMVVGPALPEVNPVQKARLAEAAHLGRDGAFRRVYQAPGIQKVNQALGRLVRAPGQRAKVLLHCRRFAEPSYTNLLASEYQSGTHITTDQDLAKWLDTPSAC
;
A
#
# COMPACT_ATOMS: atom_id res chain seq x y z
N MET A 1 10.56 -3.06 18.95
CA MET A 1 11.85 -3.76 19.18
C MET A 1 12.82 -3.36 18.09
N GLU A 2 13.90 -2.71 18.46
CA GLU A 2 15.03 -2.41 17.56
C GLU A 2 16.10 -3.47 17.75
N PHE A 3 16.72 -3.98 16.69
CA PHE A 3 17.78 -4.97 16.83
C PHE A 3 18.83 -4.88 15.70
N SER A 4 20.03 -5.32 16.02
CA SER A 4 21.14 -5.49 15.08
C SER A 4 21.56 -6.96 15.02
N LEU A 5 21.36 -7.59 13.88
CA LEU A 5 21.76 -9.00 13.68
C LEU A 5 23.30 -9.14 13.64
N ASP A 6 24.01 -8.12 13.16
CA ASP A 6 25.49 -8.11 13.11
C ASP A 6 26.11 -8.05 14.48
N GLN A 7 25.59 -7.16 15.32
CA GLN A 7 26.10 -6.95 16.67
C GLN A 7 25.46 -7.91 17.69
N ARG A 8 24.45 -8.68 17.28
CA ARG A 8 23.61 -9.50 18.17
C ARG A 8 23.11 -8.70 19.37
N THR A 9 22.53 -7.53 19.09
CA THR A 9 21.94 -6.64 20.10
C THR A 9 20.46 -6.42 19.83
N ALA A 10 19.67 -6.22 20.89
CA ALA A 10 18.30 -5.78 20.77
C ALA A 10 17.97 -4.78 21.89
N ALA A 11 17.15 -3.78 21.60
CA ALA A 11 16.63 -2.79 22.53
C ALA A 11 15.10 -2.81 22.55
N LEU A 12 14.53 -2.90 23.74
CA LEU A 12 13.07 -2.95 23.96
C LEU A 12 12.69 -2.15 25.19
N GLY A 13 11.50 -1.55 25.16
CA GLY A 13 10.84 -1.11 26.39
C GLY A 13 10.38 -2.31 27.21
N VAL A 14 10.35 -2.19 28.54
CA VAL A 14 9.93 -3.28 29.43
C VAL A 14 8.50 -3.73 29.13
N GLY A 15 7.59 -2.80 28.84
CA GLY A 15 6.22 -3.14 28.42
C GLY A 15 6.17 -3.88 27.08
N GLU A 16 7.01 -3.48 26.12
CA GLU A 16 7.16 -4.15 24.83
C GLU A 16 7.73 -5.57 24.99
N PHE A 17 8.77 -5.71 25.82
CA PHE A 17 9.35 -7.01 26.16
C PHE A 17 8.33 -7.94 26.83
N ALA A 18 7.60 -7.44 27.81
CA ALA A 18 6.61 -8.21 28.55
C ALA A 18 5.44 -8.69 27.68
N GLY A 19 4.99 -7.85 26.75
CA GLY A 19 3.92 -8.18 25.81
C GLY A 19 4.40 -8.86 24.53
N PHE A 20 5.70 -9.13 24.37
CA PHE A 20 6.23 -9.78 23.18
C PHE A 20 5.78 -11.22 23.08
N VAL A 21 5.12 -11.57 21.99
CA VAL A 21 4.72 -12.94 21.65
C VAL A 21 5.08 -13.25 20.19
N VAL A 22 5.47 -14.49 19.95
CA VAL A 22 5.60 -15.02 18.59
C VAL A 22 4.24 -15.61 18.21
N GLY A 23 3.44 -14.82 17.50
CA GLY A 23 2.07 -15.21 17.18
C GLY A 23 1.15 -14.00 17.11
N PRO A 24 -0.16 -14.21 16.92
CA PRO A 24 -1.12 -13.12 16.92
C PRO A 24 -1.15 -12.49 18.30
N GLN A 25 -0.94 -11.20 18.33
CA GLN A 25 -1.16 -10.41 19.53
C GLN A 25 -2.64 -10.03 19.60
N ASP A 26 -3.22 -10.15 20.77
CA ASP A 26 -4.47 -9.48 21.06
C ASP A 26 -4.26 -7.98 20.83
N SER A 27 -4.94 -7.41 19.83
CA SER A 27 -4.79 -5.99 19.52
C SER A 27 -5.25 -5.17 20.74
N LYS A 28 -4.30 -4.68 21.52
CA LYS A 28 -4.55 -3.74 22.62
C LYS A 28 -4.80 -2.32 22.10
N GLY A 29 -4.64 -2.12 20.79
CA GLY A 29 -4.94 -0.90 20.08
C GLY A 29 -6.40 -0.89 19.62
N GLY A 30 -6.99 0.19 19.83
CA GLY A 30 -8.38 0.47 19.53
C GLY A 30 -8.82 1.54 20.53
N PRO A 31 -10.02 2.01 20.41
CA PRO A 31 -10.55 3.08 21.22
C PRO A 31 -10.63 2.78 22.69
N GLN A 32 -10.94 1.52 23.00
CA GLN A 32 -10.86 1.08 24.39
C GLN A 32 -9.42 1.21 24.97
N GLY A 33 -8.39 1.11 24.13
CA GLY A 33 -7.00 1.32 24.54
C GLY A 33 -6.69 2.77 24.94
N ILE A 34 -7.18 3.76 24.18
CA ILE A 34 -6.98 5.18 24.48
C ILE A 34 -7.74 5.57 25.75
N TRP A 35 -8.99 5.14 25.88
CA TRP A 35 -9.81 5.36 27.07
C TRP A 35 -9.17 4.74 28.32
N ARG A 36 -8.70 3.47 28.22
CA ARG A 36 -7.97 2.80 29.31
C ARG A 36 -6.71 3.56 29.72
N ALA A 37 -5.97 4.11 28.75
CA ALA A 37 -4.75 4.88 29.03
C ALA A 37 -5.05 6.17 29.80
N GLN A 38 -6.13 6.89 29.45
CA GLN A 38 -6.53 8.10 30.16
C GLN A 38 -7.02 7.83 31.58
N LEU A 39 -7.87 6.80 31.76
CA LEU A 39 -8.32 6.38 33.09
C LEU A 39 -7.17 5.79 33.90
N GLY A 40 -6.25 5.07 33.25
CA GLY A 40 -5.02 4.62 33.89
C GLY A 40 -4.25 5.77 34.51
N THR A 41 -4.06 6.86 33.80
CA THR A 41 -3.39 8.06 34.32
C THR A 41 -4.09 8.65 35.53
N HIS A 42 -5.43 8.69 35.53
CA HIS A 42 -6.21 9.17 36.69
C HIS A 42 -6.00 8.30 37.94
N TRP A 43 -6.12 6.97 37.77
CA TRP A 43 -5.94 6.06 38.91
C TRP A 43 -4.50 5.99 39.42
N HIS A 44 -3.50 6.10 38.55
CA HIS A 44 -2.10 6.23 38.96
C HIS A 44 -1.87 7.46 39.84
N GLN A 45 -2.49 8.62 39.52
CA GLN A 45 -2.40 9.82 40.32
C GLN A 45 -3.09 9.65 41.70
N GLN A 46 -4.26 9.01 41.73
CA GLN A 46 -4.99 8.74 42.95
C GLN A 46 -4.22 7.83 43.90
N LEU A 47 -3.71 6.69 43.42
CA LEU A 47 -2.91 5.75 44.21
C LEU A 47 -1.55 6.34 44.61
N ARG A 48 -0.98 7.22 43.82
CA ARG A 48 0.22 7.98 44.20
C ARG A 48 -0.06 8.90 45.38
N ALA A 49 -1.18 9.59 45.38
CA ALA A 49 -1.56 10.47 46.50
C ALA A 49 -1.72 9.73 47.84
N GLN A 50 -2.22 8.47 47.78
CA GLN A 50 -2.39 7.65 49.02
C GLN A 50 -1.09 7.27 49.69
N VAL A 51 0.03 7.21 48.97
CA VAL A 51 1.35 6.81 49.48
C VAL A 51 2.39 7.95 49.42
N ALA A 52 1.94 9.17 49.12
CA ALA A 52 2.84 10.33 48.97
C ALA A 52 3.57 10.69 50.27
N ASP A 53 2.97 10.43 51.44
CA ASP A 53 3.53 10.71 52.75
C ASP A 53 4.42 9.58 53.29
N VAL A 54 4.59 8.46 52.55
CA VAL A 54 5.48 7.36 52.94
C VAL A 54 6.93 7.81 52.77
N PRO A 55 7.74 7.85 53.87
CA PRO A 55 9.14 8.27 53.79
C PRO A 55 9.92 7.36 52.82
N ALA A 56 10.74 7.97 51.97
CA ALA A 56 11.54 7.29 50.93
C ALA A 56 10.75 6.58 49.81
N ALA A 57 9.44 6.82 49.68
CA ALA A 57 8.69 6.40 48.48
C ALA A 57 9.23 7.13 47.24
N GLN A 58 9.40 6.38 46.14
CA GLN A 58 9.84 6.91 44.83
C GLN A 58 8.77 6.59 43.78
N PHE A 59 8.61 7.48 42.81
CA PHE A 59 7.57 7.39 41.78
C PHE A 59 8.16 7.57 40.40
N GLU A 60 7.60 6.87 39.42
CA GLU A 60 8.04 6.96 38.02
C GLU A 60 9.56 6.77 37.86
N VAL A 61 10.10 5.73 38.50
CA VAL A 61 11.54 5.50 38.58
C VAL A 61 12.03 4.84 37.28
N VAL A 62 12.88 5.56 36.56
CA VAL A 62 13.50 5.03 35.32
C VAL A 62 14.50 3.92 35.68
N ILE A 63 14.41 2.78 35.00
CA ILE A 63 15.34 1.67 35.13
C ILE A 63 15.78 1.19 33.77
N ASN A 64 17.08 0.94 33.63
CA ASN A 64 17.68 0.40 32.42
C ASN A 64 18.63 -0.74 32.81
N GLY A 65 18.72 -1.77 32.00
CA GLY A 65 19.65 -2.86 32.20
C GLY A 65 19.99 -3.62 30.94
N ARG A 66 21.15 -4.27 30.96
CA ARG A 66 21.61 -5.15 29.89
C ARG A 66 21.61 -6.58 30.36
N ILE A 67 21.10 -7.46 29.53
CA ILE A 67 20.97 -8.89 29.78
C ILE A 67 21.63 -9.66 28.65
N PHE A 68 22.49 -10.59 29.01
CA PHE A 68 23.12 -11.50 28.05
C PHE A 68 22.38 -12.83 28.06
N HIS A 69 21.88 -13.23 26.88
CA HIS A 69 21.15 -14.47 26.75
C HIS A 69 21.33 -15.06 25.34
N ARG A 70 21.67 -16.33 25.22
CA ARG A 70 21.88 -17.05 23.94
C ARG A 70 22.78 -16.32 22.93
N GLY A 71 23.81 -15.61 23.43
CA GLY A 71 24.70 -14.83 22.57
C GLY A 71 24.15 -13.48 22.13
N TRP A 72 22.98 -13.07 22.63
CA TRP A 72 22.37 -11.77 22.41
C TRP A 72 22.58 -10.84 23.60
N THR A 73 22.76 -9.57 23.34
CA THR A 73 22.74 -8.49 24.34
C THR A 73 21.42 -7.76 24.24
N LEU A 74 20.54 -7.93 25.21
CA LEU A 74 19.26 -7.22 25.28
C LEU A 74 19.40 -6.02 26.21
N THR A 75 19.07 -4.83 25.70
CA THR A 75 18.95 -3.61 26.51
C THR A 75 17.47 -3.37 26.77
N LEU A 76 17.07 -3.46 28.04
CA LEU A 76 15.72 -3.20 28.46
C LEU A 76 15.63 -1.87 29.18
N SER A 77 14.63 -1.06 28.86
CA SER A 77 14.38 0.24 29.47
C SER A 77 12.93 0.37 29.90
N GLY A 78 12.69 0.93 31.08
CA GLY A 78 11.32 1.11 31.54
C GLY A 78 11.24 2.10 32.69
N ARG A 79 10.00 2.26 33.20
CA ARG A 79 9.69 3.16 34.30
C ARG A 79 8.79 2.44 35.27
N ILE A 80 9.24 2.27 36.53
CA ILE A 80 8.51 1.62 37.58
C ILE A 80 7.55 2.65 38.20
N ASP A 81 6.28 2.30 38.36
CA ASP A 81 5.26 3.24 38.86
C ASP A 81 5.58 3.72 40.30
N GLN A 82 5.91 2.78 41.20
CA GLN A 82 6.22 3.09 42.60
C GLN A 82 7.28 2.15 43.14
N ILE A 83 8.19 2.69 43.95
CA ILE A 83 9.11 1.92 44.81
C ILE A 83 8.88 2.37 46.24
N LEU A 84 8.43 1.44 47.09
CA LEU A 84 8.13 1.69 48.48
C LEU A 84 9.17 1.02 49.40
N PRO A 85 9.49 1.59 50.57
CA PRO A 85 10.31 0.92 51.55
C PRO A 85 9.60 -0.31 52.12
N GLY A 86 10.32 -1.40 52.32
CA GLY A 86 9.82 -2.61 52.95
C GLY A 86 10.85 -3.20 53.91
N ASP A 87 10.42 -3.95 54.94
CA ASP A 87 11.28 -4.51 56.01
C ASP A 87 12.40 -5.44 55.49
N ALA A 88 12.15 -6.15 54.40
CA ALA A 88 13.10 -7.10 53.82
C ALA A 88 13.72 -6.63 52.48
N GLY A 89 13.49 -5.37 52.08
CA GLY A 89 13.96 -4.76 50.81
C GLY A 89 12.88 -3.92 50.15
N PRO A 90 13.21 -3.19 49.08
CA PRO A 90 12.27 -2.33 48.40
C PRO A 90 11.13 -3.12 47.73
N VAL A 91 9.91 -2.57 47.79
CA VAL A 91 8.72 -3.12 47.15
C VAL A 91 8.49 -2.35 45.86
N LEU A 92 8.64 -3.04 44.71
CA LEU A 92 8.34 -2.52 43.39
C LEU A 92 6.83 -2.74 43.11
N ARG A 93 6.13 -1.67 42.88
CA ARG A 93 4.68 -1.72 42.66
C ARG A 93 4.38 -1.22 41.25
N GLU A 94 3.62 -2.03 40.51
CA GLU A 94 3.11 -1.71 39.18
C GLU A 94 1.59 -1.62 39.25
N ILE A 95 1.00 -0.56 38.69
CA ILE A 95 -0.43 -0.28 38.74
C ILE A 95 -1.05 -0.58 37.39
N LYS A 96 -2.13 -1.36 37.37
CA LYS A 96 -2.83 -1.73 36.15
C LYS A 96 -4.33 -1.55 36.25
N THR A 97 -4.91 -0.84 35.31
CA THR A 97 -6.36 -0.70 35.23
C THR A 97 -6.97 -1.86 34.43
N VAL A 98 -8.07 -2.42 34.96
CA VAL A 98 -8.81 -3.54 34.36
C VAL A 98 -10.31 -3.21 34.31
N THR A 99 -11.01 -3.79 33.34
CA THR A 99 -12.47 -3.67 33.20
C THR A 99 -13.23 -4.79 33.93
N ARG A 100 -12.49 -5.76 34.43
CA ARG A 100 -13.04 -6.86 35.19
C ARG A 100 -13.41 -6.39 36.59
N ALA A 101 -14.60 -6.80 37.08
CA ALA A 101 -15.03 -6.53 38.47
C ALA A 101 -14.07 -7.19 39.46
N LEU A 102 -13.66 -6.44 40.45
CA LEU A 102 -12.76 -6.86 41.55
C LEU A 102 -13.53 -6.92 42.87
N PRO A 103 -13.13 -7.76 43.85
CA PRO A 103 -12.00 -8.69 43.80
C PRO A 103 -12.34 -10.03 43.13
N VAL A 104 -11.32 -10.69 42.55
CA VAL A 104 -11.39 -12.03 41.95
C VAL A 104 -10.24 -12.90 42.44
N ASP A 105 -10.28 -14.21 42.14
CA ASP A 105 -9.18 -15.10 42.50
C ASP A 105 -7.87 -14.67 41.78
N GLU A 106 -6.76 -14.70 42.53
CA GLU A 106 -5.45 -14.28 41.98
C GLU A 106 -4.99 -15.15 40.77
N SER A 107 -5.40 -16.42 40.76
CA SER A 107 -5.07 -17.34 39.65
C SER A 107 -5.77 -16.91 38.35
N GLU A 108 -6.95 -16.32 38.44
CA GLU A 108 -7.67 -15.76 37.30
C GLU A 108 -6.95 -14.54 36.75
N LEU A 109 -6.47 -13.62 37.61
CA LEU A 109 -5.70 -12.45 37.19
C LEU A 109 -4.37 -12.86 36.52
N ARG A 110 -3.70 -13.89 37.05
CA ARG A 110 -2.47 -14.43 36.43
C ARG A 110 -2.73 -15.01 35.04
N SER A 111 -3.86 -15.67 34.88
CA SER A 111 -4.23 -16.28 33.58
C SER A 111 -4.70 -15.26 32.57
N GLU A 112 -5.40 -14.21 33.00
CA GLU A 112 -5.99 -13.22 32.11
C GLU A 112 -5.00 -12.11 31.70
N TYR A 113 -4.04 -11.77 32.61
CA TYR A 113 -3.08 -10.66 32.39
C TYR A 113 -1.61 -11.09 32.54
N PRO A 114 -1.15 -12.15 31.85
CA PRO A 114 0.20 -12.68 32.03
C PRO A 114 1.30 -11.68 31.71
N GLU A 115 1.04 -10.73 30.82
CA GLU A 115 1.98 -9.68 30.45
C GLU A 115 2.23 -8.67 31.58
N TYR A 116 1.29 -8.45 32.49
CA TYR A 116 1.51 -7.55 33.65
C TYR A 116 2.47 -8.22 34.63
N PHE A 117 2.34 -9.53 34.82
CA PHE A 117 3.28 -10.31 35.61
C PHE A 117 4.66 -10.36 34.96
N ALA A 118 4.74 -10.49 33.63
CA ALA A 118 6.01 -10.44 32.91
C ALA A 118 6.67 -9.05 33.01
N GLN A 119 5.90 -7.97 33.01
CA GLN A 119 6.40 -6.61 33.18
C GLN A 119 7.02 -6.43 34.56
N LEU A 120 6.30 -6.79 35.63
CA LEU A 120 6.80 -6.72 37.01
C LEU A 120 8.03 -7.63 37.22
N ALA A 121 7.99 -8.87 36.68
CA ALA A 121 9.13 -9.79 36.72
C ALA A 121 10.37 -9.20 36.08
N THR A 122 10.19 -8.47 34.98
CA THR A 122 11.28 -7.79 34.29
C THR A 122 11.85 -6.65 35.11
N TYR A 123 11.02 -5.84 35.77
CA TYR A 123 11.48 -4.79 36.68
C TYR A 123 12.26 -5.38 37.87
N LEU A 124 11.78 -6.47 38.47
CA LEU A 124 12.48 -7.16 39.55
C LEU A 124 13.85 -7.67 39.11
N ALA A 125 13.92 -8.32 37.95
CA ALA A 125 15.16 -8.79 37.35
C ALA A 125 16.15 -7.64 37.10
N LEU A 126 15.69 -6.54 36.49
CA LEU A 126 16.52 -5.36 36.24
C LEU A 126 17.02 -4.72 37.53
N LYS A 127 16.16 -4.59 38.52
CA LYS A 127 16.54 -4.03 39.83
C LYS A 127 17.60 -4.88 40.52
N ALA A 128 17.46 -6.21 40.48
CA ALA A 128 18.45 -7.14 41.01
C ALA A 128 19.80 -7.09 40.28
N ILE A 129 19.78 -6.80 38.98
CA ILE A 129 21.04 -6.61 38.16
C ILE A 129 21.72 -5.29 38.56
N VAL A 130 20.92 -4.21 38.67
CA VAL A 130 21.47 -2.85 38.97
C VAL A 130 21.90 -2.73 40.44
N GLU A 131 21.16 -3.32 41.35
CA GLU A 131 21.40 -3.29 42.80
C GLU A 131 21.38 -4.71 43.37
N PRO A 132 22.46 -5.50 43.25
CA PRO A 132 22.43 -6.90 43.65
C PRO A 132 22.21 -7.12 45.18
N ALA A 133 22.48 -6.10 45.99
CA ALA A 133 22.25 -6.13 47.43
C ALA A 133 20.78 -5.88 47.83
N ALA A 134 20.02 -5.22 46.96
CA ALA A 134 18.61 -4.99 47.16
C ALA A 134 17.82 -6.28 46.85
N LYS A 135 17.09 -6.81 47.80
CA LYS A 135 16.20 -7.96 47.61
C LYS A 135 14.79 -7.44 47.29
N PRO A 136 14.53 -7.00 46.04
CA PRO A 136 13.26 -6.37 45.75
C PRO A 136 12.11 -7.38 45.82
N ARG A 137 10.95 -6.93 46.27
CA ARG A 137 9.68 -7.65 46.22
C ARG A 137 8.78 -6.98 45.21
N GLY A 138 7.83 -7.70 44.63
CA GLY A 138 6.92 -7.17 43.62
C GLY A 138 5.47 -7.20 44.05
N GLU A 139 4.72 -6.16 43.74
CA GLU A 139 3.29 -6.07 43.88
C GLU A 139 2.64 -5.55 42.58
N LEU A 140 1.59 -6.23 42.13
CA LEU A 140 0.68 -5.73 41.08
C LEU A 140 -0.58 -5.20 41.73
N VAL A 141 -0.92 -3.94 41.48
CA VAL A 141 -2.15 -3.32 41.93
C VAL A 141 -3.11 -3.23 40.75
N PHE A 142 -4.11 -4.09 40.71
CA PHE A 142 -5.20 -4.04 39.77
C PHE A 142 -6.26 -3.07 40.23
N VAL A 143 -6.72 -2.18 39.35
CA VAL A 143 -7.78 -1.21 39.66
C VAL A 143 -8.91 -1.39 38.65
N GLU A 144 -10.10 -1.70 39.17
CA GLU A 144 -11.31 -1.72 38.34
C GLU A 144 -11.65 -0.30 37.85
N VAL A 145 -11.79 -0.14 36.54
CA VAL A 145 -11.94 1.17 35.93
C VAL A 145 -13.20 1.90 36.40
N ASP A 146 -14.32 1.17 36.53
CA ASP A 146 -15.63 1.76 36.80
C ASP A 146 -15.86 2.08 38.27
N SER A 147 -15.46 1.20 39.18
CA SER A 147 -15.67 1.34 40.63
C SER A 147 -14.46 1.94 41.36
N GLY A 148 -13.27 1.87 40.78
CA GLY A 148 -12.04 2.22 41.47
C GLY A 148 -11.61 1.23 42.57
N LEU A 149 -12.25 0.07 42.68
CA LEU A 149 -11.83 -0.98 43.60
C LEU A 149 -10.44 -1.48 43.21
N ALA A 150 -9.55 -1.58 44.20
CA ALA A 150 -8.18 -2.01 43.99
C ALA A 150 -7.94 -3.38 44.66
N GLN A 151 -7.26 -4.28 43.92
CA GLN A 151 -6.79 -5.56 44.45
C GLN A 151 -5.28 -5.67 44.25
N THR A 152 -4.55 -5.91 45.35
CA THR A 152 -3.09 -6.08 45.27
C THR A 152 -2.77 -7.58 45.23
N VAL A 153 -1.96 -7.97 44.26
CA VAL A 153 -1.43 -9.32 44.07
C VAL A 153 0.08 -9.28 44.34
N VAL A 154 0.51 -10.05 45.30
CA VAL A 154 1.95 -10.17 45.63
C VAL A 154 2.62 -11.11 44.65
N PHE A 155 3.76 -10.68 44.10
CA PHE A 155 4.59 -11.49 43.23
C PHE A 155 5.18 -12.67 44.00
N SER A 156 4.94 -13.87 43.53
CA SER A 156 5.32 -15.12 44.17
C SER A 156 6.56 -15.77 43.52
N PRO A 157 7.27 -16.70 44.18
CA PRO A 157 8.35 -17.46 43.56
C PRO A 157 7.91 -18.24 42.29
N ALA A 158 6.62 -18.60 42.19
CA ALA A 158 6.08 -19.23 40.97
C ALA A 158 6.10 -18.29 39.76
N ASP A 159 6.06 -16.98 40.00
CA ASP A 159 6.05 -15.95 38.94
C ASP A 159 7.48 -15.62 38.46
N GLU A 160 8.55 -16.00 39.20
CA GLU A 160 9.96 -15.71 38.84
C GLU A 160 10.35 -16.28 37.46
N ASN A 161 9.78 -17.42 37.11
CA ASN A 161 10.07 -18.06 35.82
C ASN A 161 9.52 -17.29 34.60
N VAL A 162 8.55 -16.40 34.77
CA VAL A 162 7.88 -15.66 33.70
C VAL A 162 8.88 -14.80 32.93
N PHE A 163 9.79 -14.12 33.62
CA PHE A 163 10.85 -13.33 33.00
C PHE A 163 11.76 -14.20 32.09
N ARG A 164 12.18 -15.38 32.55
CA ARG A 164 13.04 -16.27 31.78
C ARG A 164 12.34 -16.82 30.55
N VAL A 165 11.06 -17.20 30.67
CA VAL A 165 10.25 -17.65 29.53
C VAL A 165 10.13 -16.55 28.49
N GLN A 166 9.92 -15.31 28.93
CA GLN A 166 9.81 -14.18 28.00
C GLN A 166 11.16 -13.86 27.32
N LEU A 167 12.26 -13.96 28.05
CA LEU A 167 13.61 -13.80 27.52
C LEU A 167 13.91 -14.86 26.45
N GLU A 168 13.51 -16.11 26.64
CA GLU A 168 13.64 -17.19 25.67
C GLU A 168 12.84 -16.89 24.39
N ARG A 169 11.59 -16.43 24.51
CA ARG A 169 10.75 -16.07 23.36
C ARG A 169 11.39 -15.00 22.46
N VAL A 170 11.92 -13.95 23.08
CA VAL A 170 12.60 -12.87 22.35
C VAL A 170 13.87 -13.40 21.68
N ALA A 171 14.69 -14.19 22.39
CA ALA A 171 15.90 -14.77 21.85
C ALA A 171 15.63 -15.75 20.70
N GLU A 172 14.61 -16.59 20.80
CA GLU A 172 14.17 -17.48 19.70
C GLU A 172 13.77 -16.71 18.46
N PHE A 173 13.03 -15.62 18.62
CA PHE A 173 12.67 -14.74 17.49
C PHE A 173 13.91 -14.17 16.82
N LEU A 174 14.85 -13.64 17.61
CA LEU A 174 16.09 -13.05 17.08
C LEU A 174 16.97 -14.12 16.38
N ASP A 175 17.04 -15.34 16.90
CA ASP A 175 17.73 -16.47 16.27
C ASP A 175 17.07 -16.84 14.92
N LEU A 176 15.75 -16.84 14.84
CA LEU A 176 15.03 -17.08 13.58
C LEU A 176 15.33 -15.98 12.55
N ARG A 177 15.39 -14.71 12.96
CA ARG A 177 15.78 -13.59 12.10
C ARG A 177 17.23 -13.72 11.62
N LEU A 178 18.14 -14.12 12.50
CA LEU A 178 19.52 -14.38 12.12
C LEU A 178 19.66 -15.49 11.08
N ARG A 179 18.98 -16.63 11.29
CA ARG A 179 18.93 -17.73 10.31
C ARG A 179 18.33 -17.30 8.97
N ALA A 180 17.29 -16.44 8.99
CA ALA A 180 16.71 -15.90 7.77
C ALA A 180 17.74 -15.07 6.99
N ARG A 181 18.52 -14.22 7.67
CA ARG A 181 19.61 -13.45 7.05
C ARG A 181 20.70 -14.35 6.47
N GLU A 182 21.16 -15.36 7.22
CA GLU A 182 22.16 -16.33 6.75
C GLU A 182 21.67 -17.09 5.50
N ARG A 183 20.39 -17.47 5.47
CA ARG A 183 19.75 -18.06 4.30
C ARG A 183 19.77 -17.09 3.11
N LEU A 184 19.44 -15.81 3.30
CA LEU A 184 19.46 -14.82 2.24
C LEU A 184 20.88 -14.56 1.69
N GLN A 185 21.90 -14.50 2.53
CA GLN A 185 23.31 -14.35 2.12
C GLN A 185 23.81 -15.51 1.27
N THR A 186 23.27 -16.71 1.47
CA THR A 186 23.58 -17.92 0.67
C THR A 186 22.56 -18.19 -0.42
N LEU A 187 21.65 -17.25 -0.68
CA LEU A 187 20.54 -17.40 -1.63
C LEU A 187 21.03 -17.79 -3.03
N ARG A 188 20.50 -18.89 -3.53
CA ARG A 188 20.61 -19.30 -4.93
C ARG A 188 19.26 -19.08 -5.60
N PHE A 189 19.26 -18.45 -6.74
CA PHE A 189 18.05 -18.24 -7.51
C PHE A 189 18.37 -18.34 -9.00
N SER A 190 17.38 -18.77 -9.78
CA SER A 190 17.44 -18.80 -11.23
C SER A 190 17.05 -17.45 -11.80
N PRO A 191 17.56 -17.07 -12.99
CA PRO A 191 17.06 -15.89 -13.69
C PRO A 191 15.55 -15.94 -13.89
N ALA A 192 14.91 -14.77 -13.86
CA ALA A 192 13.47 -14.67 -14.10
C ALA A 192 13.08 -15.11 -15.53
N PHE A 193 14.02 -15.04 -16.46
CA PHE A 193 13.83 -15.38 -17.87
C PHE A 193 14.87 -16.40 -18.32
N THR A 194 14.44 -17.39 -19.09
CA THR A 194 15.34 -18.37 -19.73
C THR A 194 16.20 -17.72 -20.79
N GLU A 195 15.64 -16.74 -21.51
CA GLU A 195 16.31 -15.91 -22.49
C GLU A 195 15.95 -14.45 -22.24
N LEU A 196 16.95 -13.59 -22.16
CA LEU A 196 16.76 -12.16 -21.98
C LEU A 196 16.29 -11.53 -23.31
N ARG A 197 15.27 -10.68 -23.21
CA ARG A 197 14.86 -9.82 -24.31
C ARG A 197 15.88 -8.70 -24.51
N PRO A 198 16.07 -8.21 -25.74
CA PRO A 198 16.95 -7.07 -26.00
C PRO A 198 16.62 -5.88 -25.07
N GLY A 199 17.64 -5.31 -24.44
CA GLY A 199 17.52 -4.20 -23.50
C GLY A 199 17.36 -4.61 -22.02
N GLN A 200 16.97 -5.84 -21.70
CA GLN A 200 16.79 -6.25 -20.30
C GLN A 200 18.12 -6.28 -19.52
N GLU A 201 19.20 -6.79 -20.12
CA GLU A 201 20.52 -6.83 -19.49
C GLU A 201 21.03 -5.42 -19.13
N THR A 202 20.84 -4.48 -20.05
CA THR A 202 21.23 -3.07 -19.83
C THR A 202 20.45 -2.49 -18.64
N VAL A 203 19.12 -2.66 -18.62
CA VAL A 203 18.27 -2.14 -17.54
C VAL A 203 18.60 -2.81 -16.20
N GLN A 204 18.93 -4.11 -16.18
CA GLN A 204 19.37 -4.78 -14.95
C GLN A 204 20.64 -4.15 -14.39
N ALA A 205 21.64 -3.92 -15.25
CA ALA A 205 22.90 -3.29 -14.86
C ALA A 205 22.69 -1.85 -14.34
N GLU A 206 21.89 -1.05 -15.05
CA GLU A 206 21.54 0.31 -14.65
C GLU A 206 20.76 0.35 -13.32
N LEU A 207 19.78 -0.55 -13.16
CA LEU A 207 18.98 -0.62 -11.93
C LEU A 207 19.82 -1.03 -10.72
N ILE A 208 20.74 -1.99 -10.88
CA ILE A 208 21.68 -2.39 -9.83
C ILE A 208 22.60 -1.23 -9.46
N ALA A 209 23.13 -0.50 -10.45
CA ALA A 209 23.98 0.67 -10.22
C ALA A 209 23.18 1.80 -9.51
N ALA A 210 21.96 2.07 -9.97
CA ALA A 210 21.07 3.07 -9.37
C ALA A 210 20.72 2.70 -7.93
N LEU A 211 20.38 1.44 -7.64
CA LEU A 211 20.10 0.97 -6.28
C LEU A 211 21.27 1.18 -5.30
N ARG A 212 22.49 1.26 -5.78
CA ARG A 212 23.67 1.50 -4.95
C ARG A 212 23.92 2.96 -4.63
N THR A 213 23.40 3.87 -5.46
CA THR A 213 23.75 5.30 -5.42
C THR A 213 22.59 6.23 -5.12
N HIS A 214 21.34 5.77 -5.35
CA HIS A 214 20.15 6.60 -5.19
C HIS A 214 19.11 5.90 -4.31
N PRO A 215 18.50 6.62 -3.35
CA PRO A 215 17.46 6.06 -2.51
C PRO A 215 16.12 5.88 -3.24
N ILE A 216 15.86 6.67 -4.29
CA ILE A 216 14.61 6.62 -5.05
C ILE A 216 14.91 6.49 -6.54
N ILE A 217 14.30 5.50 -7.18
CA ILE A 217 14.51 5.15 -8.59
C ILE A 217 13.17 5.11 -9.30
N PHE A 218 13.07 5.82 -10.42
CA PHE A 218 11.98 5.70 -11.37
C PHE A 218 12.39 4.70 -12.44
N LEU A 219 11.65 3.59 -12.53
CA LEU A 219 11.85 2.59 -13.58
C LEU A 219 10.71 2.71 -14.60
N GLU A 220 10.98 3.38 -15.72
CA GLU A 220 10.05 3.45 -16.84
C GLU A 220 10.38 2.38 -17.86
N ALA A 221 9.52 1.38 -17.99
CA ALA A 221 9.72 0.28 -18.93
C ALA A 221 8.39 -0.12 -19.59
N PRO A 222 8.35 -0.27 -20.93
CA PRO A 222 7.13 -0.53 -21.65
C PRO A 222 6.46 -1.85 -21.22
N THR A 223 5.15 -1.95 -21.49
CA THR A 223 4.42 -3.21 -21.25
C THR A 223 5.04 -4.35 -22.05
N GLY A 224 5.09 -5.54 -21.46
CA GLY A 224 5.73 -6.69 -22.09
C GLY A 224 7.26 -6.73 -21.97
N PHE A 225 7.92 -5.70 -21.44
CA PHE A 225 9.36 -5.69 -21.19
C PHE A 225 9.81 -6.73 -20.16
N GLY A 226 8.94 -7.08 -19.22
CA GLY A 226 9.29 -8.00 -18.12
C GLY A 226 9.76 -7.27 -16.85
N LYS A 227 9.21 -6.09 -16.57
CA LYS A 227 9.53 -5.27 -15.37
C LYS A 227 9.61 -6.07 -14.08
N THR A 228 8.60 -6.91 -13.81
CA THR A 228 8.51 -7.72 -12.60
C THR A 228 9.74 -8.62 -12.43
N GLY A 229 10.08 -9.40 -13.46
CA GLY A 229 11.24 -10.29 -13.41
C GLY A 229 12.56 -9.55 -13.23
N VAL A 230 12.78 -8.47 -14.00
CA VAL A 230 13.99 -7.64 -13.89
C VAL A 230 14.12 -7.05 -12.48
N THR A 231 13.04 -6.48 -11.94
CA THR A 231 13.05 -5.86 -10.61
C THR A 231 13.27 -6.88 -9.50
N LEU A 232 12.63 -8.06 -9.59
CA LEU A 232 12.80 -9.14 -8.61
C LEU A 232 14.22 -9.70 -8.62
N GLU A 233 14.81 -9.90 -9.79
CA GLU A 233 16.18 -10.39 -9.93
C GLU A 233 17.17 -9.43 -9.29
N CYS A 234 17.05 -8.11 -9.57
CA CYS A 234 17.87 -7.09 -8.93
C CYS A 234 17.65 -7.04 -7.41
N ALA A 235 16.38 -7.14 -6.94
CA ALA A 235 16.06 -7.14 -5.53
C ALA A 235 16.68 -8.34 -4.78
N LEU A 236 16.52 -9.55 -5.33
CA LEU A 236 17.09 -10.77 -4.74
C LEU A 236 18.64 -10.72 -4.69
N GLN A 237 19.26 -10.16 -5.70
CA GLN A 237 20.71 -9.94 -5.69
C GLN A 237 21.13 -9.00 -4.56
N GLN A 238 20.45 -7.86 -4.39
CA GLN A 238 20.78 -6.90 -3.34
C GLN A 238 20.48 -7.44 -1.93
N MET A 239 19.43 -8.27 -1.77
CA MET A 239 19.16 -8.98 -0.52
C MET A 239 20.26 -10.01 -0.22
N ARG A 240 20.73 -10.76 -1.22
CA ARG A 240 21.87 -11.70 -1.06
C ARG A 240 23.17 -10.99 -0.67
N GLU A 241 23.41 -9.80 -1.20
CA GLU A 241 24.55 -8.95 -0.85
C GLU A 241 24.42 -8.34 0.56
N GLY A 242 23.30 -8.56 1.24
CA GLY A 242 23.03 -8.08 2.61
C GLY A 242 22.67 -6.59 2.70
N ARG A 243 22.38 -5.96 1.56
CA ARG A 243 22.01 -4.54 1.52
C ARG A 243 20.62 -4.27 2.09
N PHE A 244 19.69 -5.17 1.84
CA PHE A 244 18.34 -5.10 2.35
C PHE A 244 17.99 -6.38 3.11
N GLU A 245 17.31 -6.24 4.22
CA GLU A 245 16.81 -7.37 5.03
C GLU A 245 15.43 -7.83 4.56
N ARG A 246 14.70 -6.98 3.83
CA ARG A 246 13.33 -7.24 3.39
C ARG A 246 13.02 -6.57 2.07
N LEU A 247 12.14 -7.21 1.31
CA LEU A 247 11.52 -6.64 0.13
C LEU A 247 10.01 -6.46 0.40
N LEU A 248 9.50 -5.23 0.22
CA LEU A 248 8.09 -4.97 0.06
C LEU A 248 7.78 -4.75 -1.42
N TYR A 249 6.94 -5.61 -1.99
CA TYR A 249 6.47 -5.49 -3.36
C TYR A 249 4.99 -5.12 -3.39
N LEU A 250 4.69 -3.88 -3.78
CA LEU A 250 3.34 -3.35 -3.79
C LEU A 250 2.78 -3.28 -5.21
N THR A 251 1.57 -3.79 -5.39
CA THR A 251 0.81 -3.65 -6.63
C THR A 251 -0.68 -3.52 -6.33
N SER A 252 -1.37 -2.69 -7.11
CA SER A 252 -2.77 -2.36 -6.90
C SER A 252 -3.77 -3.45 -7.30
N LYS A 253 -3.31 -4.53 -7.96
CA LYS A 253 -4.17 -5.60 -8.50
C LYS A 253 -3.79 -6.96 -7.89
N SER A 254 -4.77 -7.74 -7.46
CA SER A 254 -4.58 -9.10 -6.93
C SER A 254 -3.92 -10.05 -7.93
N THR A 255 -4.22 -9.91 -9.23
CA THR A 255 -3.54 -10.67 -10.30
C THR A 255 -2.06 -10.34 -10.42
N GLY A 256 -1.68 -9.07 -10.24
CA GLY A 256 -0.28 -8.65 -10.18
C GLY A 256 0.44 -9.25 -8.97
N GLN A 257 -0.22 -9.27 -7.80
CA GLN A 257 0.33 -9.90 -6.59
C GLN A 257 0.58 -11.39 -6.79
N LEU A 258 -0.36 -12.10 -7.41
CA LEU A 258 -0.22 -13.53 -7.71
C LEU A 258 0.96 -13.77 -8.67
N HIS A 259 1.06 -12.98 -9.74
CA HIS A 259 2.16 -13.08 -10.70
C HIS A 259 3.53 -12.87 -10.05
N VAL A 260 3.66 -11.90 -9.14
CA VAL A 260 4.90 -11.68 -8.37
C VAL A 260 5.23 -12.90 -7.50
N ALA A 261 4.23 -13.45 -6.79
CA ALA A 261 4.41 -14.61 -5.94
C ALA A 261 4.85 -15.86 -6.75
N GLU A 262 4.22 -16.11 -7.89
CA GLU A 262 4.57 -17.22 -8.81
C GLU A 262 5.97 -17.03 -9.41
N THR A 263 6.32 -15.82 -9.83
CA THR A 263 7.65 -15.51 -10.36
C THR A 263 8.73 -15.76 -9.31
N LEU A 264 8.53 -15.29 -8.07
CA LEU A 264 9.44 -15.54 -6.95
C LEU A 264 9.58 -17.04 -6.64
N ALA A 265 8.46 -17.74 -6.59
CA ALA A 265 8.47 -19.20 -6.34
C ALA A 265 9.29 -19.94 -7.42
N HIS A 266 9.10 -19.56 -8.70
CA HIS A 266 9.87 -20.14 -9.80
C HIS A 266 11.37 -19.81 -9.71
N MET A 267 11.71 -18.55 -9.45
CA MET A 267 13.11 -18.10 -9.36
C MET A 267 13.87 -18.73 -8.21
N THR A 268 13.21 -18.96 -7.07
CA THR A 268 13.84 -19.37 -5.80
C THR A 268 13.60 -20.84 -5.44
N ALA A 269 12.97 -21.61 -6.33
CA ALA A 269 12.75 -23.04 -6.13
C ALA A 269 14.08 -23.81 -5.98
N LEU A 270 14.17 -24.63 -4.95
CA LEU A 270 15.30 -25.51 -4.70
C LEU A 270 14.97 -26.95 -5.16
N PRO A 271 15.98 -27.78 -5.48
CA PRO A 271 15.76 -29.15 -5.97
C PRO A 271 15.00 -30.06 -4.99
N ASP A 272 15.04 -29.74 -3.69
CA ASP A 272 14.37 -30.50 -2.62
C ASP A 272 12.94 -29.98 -2.33
N GLY A 273 12.40 -29.11 -3.17
CA GLY A 273 11.05 -28.55 -3.04
C GLY A 273 10.92 -27.41 -2.02
N ARG A 274 12.03 -27.01 -1.37
CA ARG A 274 12.06 -25.81 -0.53
C ARG A 274 12.19 -24.55 -1.37
N THR A 275 11.94 -23.39 -0.77
CA THR A 275 12.22 -22.09 -1.38
C THR A 275 13.40 -21.41 -0.68
N GLY A 276 14.23 -20.73 -1.45
CA GLY A 276 15.35 -19.95 -0.91
C GLY A 276 14.91 -18.66 -0.23
N VAL A 277 13.67 -18.21 -0.44
CA VAL A 277 13.11 -16.98 0.09
C VAL A 277 11.71 -17.23 0.65
N MET A 278 11.47 -16.74 1.86
CA MET A 278 10.16 -16.80 2.48
C MET A 278 9.30 -15.63 2.00
N THR A 279 8.22 -15.94 1.29
CA THR A 279 7.33 -14.96 0.67
C THR A 279 5.94 -15.03 1.28
N TRP A 280 5.34 -13.87 1.56
CA TRP A 280 3.96 -13.77 2.03
C TRP A 280 3.14 -12.81 1.17
N GLN A 281 2.05 -13.31 0.58
CA GLN A 281 1.06 -12.50 -0.11
C GLN A 281 -0.01 -12.06 0.90
N VAL A 282 -0.11 -10.76 1.13
CA VAL A 282 -1.09 -10.18 2.05
C VAL A 282 -2.39 -9.91 1.30
N ARG A 283 -3.47 -10.48 1.81
CA ARG A 283 -4.84 -10.25 1.35
C ARG A 283 -5.64 -9.52 2.41
N ASN A 284 -6.76 -8.93 2.04
CA ASN A 284 -7.57 -8.20 2.99
C ASN A 284 -8.24 -9.14 4.03
N LYS A 285 -8.62 -8.56 5.16
CA LYS A 285 -9.21 -9.30 6.29
C LYS A 285 -10.52 -9.98 5.92
N ARG A 286 -11.33 -9.37 5.06
CA ARG A 286 -12.60 -9.93 4.60
C ARG A 286 -12.40 -11.16 3.71
N GLU A 287 -11.36 -11.18 2.87
CA GLU A 287 -11.00 -12.37 2.10
C GLU A 287 -10.62 -13.56 2.97
N HIS A 288 -9.93 -13.34 4.09
CA HIS A 288 -9.57 -14.41 5.03
C HIS A 288 -10.77 -14.94 5.82
N CYS A 289 -11.86 -14.19 5.92
CA CYS A 289 -13.00 -14.55 6.76
C CYS A 289 -13.62 -15.89 6.33
N ILE A 290 -13.88 -16.74 7.32
CA ILE A 290 -14.47 -18.09 7.15
C ILE A 290 -15.94 -18.14 7.55
N HIS A 291 -16.50 -17.01 7.98
CA HIS A 291 -17.93 -16.85 8.27
C HIS A 291 -18.72 -16.41 7.04
N HIS A 292 -19.99 -16.78 6.98
CA HIS A 292 -20.90 -16.32 5.93
C HIS A 292 -21.19 -14.82 6.06
N THR A 293 -21.32 -14.33 7.30
CA THR A 293 -21.52 -12.91 7.59
C THR A 293 -20.23 -12.36 8.19
N TYR A 294 -19.72 -11.28 7.59
CA TYR A 294 -18.53 -10.61 8.07
C TYR A 294 -18.87 -9.73 9.26
N HIS A 295 -18.61 -10.21 10.46
CA HIS A 295 -18.68 -9.45 11.70
C HIS A 295 -17.36 -9.63 12.45
N CYS A 296 -16.43 -8.72 12.24
CA CYS A 296 -15.05 -8.84 12.69
C CYS A 296 -14.78 -8.02 13.94
N SER A 297 -15.39 -8.41 15.04
CA SER A 297 -15.05 -7.92 16.38
C SER A 297 -14.66 -9.10 17.27
N ARG A 298 -13.85 -8.83 18.30
CA ARG A 298 -13.35 -9.86 19.21
C ARG A 298 -14.48 -10.43 20.09
N GLU A 299 -15.42 -9.59 20.42
CA GLU A 299 -16.55 -9.91 21.30
C GLU A 299 -17.53 -10.89 20.62
N VAL A 300 -17.62 -10.81 19.29
CA VAL A 300 -18.61 -11.57 18.51
C VAL A 300 -17.97 -12.76 17.77
N CYS A 301 -16.74 -12.62 17.29
CA CYS A 301 -16.10 -13.65 16.48
C CYS A 301 -15.40 -14.71 17.35
N PRO A 302 -15.89 -15.96 17.39
CA PRO A 302 -15.32 -17.02 18.23
C PRO A 302 -13.89 -17.41 17.84
N HIS A 303 -13.45 -17.05 16.62
CA HIS A 303 -12.11 -17.32 16.10
C HIS A 303 -11.08 -16.25 16.51
N LEU A 304 -11.51 -15.16 17.14
CA LEU A 304 -10.65 -14.11 17.69
C LEU A 304 -10.50 -14.18 19.21
N GLY A 305 -11.27 -15.03 19.88
CA GLY A 305 -11.20 -15.20 21.33
C GLY A 305 -10.08 -16.13 21.77
N ASN A 306 -9.40 -15.79 22.86
CA ASN A 306 -8.39 -16.61 23.54
C ASN A 306 -7.23 -17.06 22.61
N LEU A 307 -6.78 -16.18 21.74
CA LEU A 307 -5.74 -16.45 20.73
C LEU A 307 -4.42 -16.89 21.39
N GLU A 308 -4.03 -16.26 22.49
CA GLU A 308 -2.78 -16.54 23.20
C GLU A 308 -2.74 -17.99 23.75
N VAL A 309 -3.89 -18.52 24.17
CA VAL A 309 -4.03 -19.89 24.67
C VAL A 309 -4.10 -20.92 23.52
N LYS A 310 -4.84 -20.56 22.45
CA LYS A 310 -5.05 -21.46 21.31
C LYS A 310 -3.81 -21.56 20.41
N TRP A 311 -3.11 -20.46 20.19
CA TRP A 311 -2.02 -20.35 19.19
C TRP A 311 -0.88 -21.33 19.42
N PRO A 312 -0.30 -21.48 20.63
CA PRO A 312 0.83 -22.39 20.84
C PRO A 312 0.51 -23.86 20.56
N ARG A 313 -0.77 -24.24 20.68
CA ARG A 313 -1.26 -25.61 20.47
C ARG A 313 -1.85 -25.85 19.09
N SER A 314 -1.99 -24.79 18.29
CA SER A 314 -2.68 -24.85 17.00
C SER A 314 -1.87 -25.49 15.87
N GLY A 315 -0.54 -25.55 16.01
CA GLY A 315 0.37 -25.92 14.93
C GLY A 315 0.43 -24.93 13.76
N LEU A 316 -0.20 -23.74 13.88
CA LEU A 316 -0.24 -22.74 12.81
C LEU A 316 1.11 -22.06 12.56
N SER A 317 2.03 -22.15 13.52
CA SER A 317 3.42 -21.68 13.32
C SER A 317 4.13 -22.36 12.15
N ARG A 318 3.66 -23.53 11.71
CA ARG A 318 4.21 -24.20 10.53
C ARG A 318 4.24 -23.32 9.29
N PHE A 319 3.27 -22.44 9.10
CA PHE A 319 3.18 -21.56 7.92
C PHE A 319 4.34 -20.58 7.79
N TYR A 320 5.05 -20.27 8.88
CA TYR A 320 6.22 -19.39 8.84
C TYR A 320 7.52 -20.06 9.31
N LEU A 321 7.45 -21.26 9.90
CA LEU A 321 8.63 -22.04 10.28
C LEU A 321 9.09 -23.00 9.18
N PHE A 322 8.17 -23.49 8.35
CA PHE A 322 8.47 -24.47 7.30
C PHE A 322 8.25 -23.87 5.91
N GLU A 323 9.24 -24.01 5.05
CA GLU A 323 9.27 -23.47 3.69
C GLU A 323 8.33 -24.20 2.73
N THR A 324 7.98 -25.44 3.04
CA THR A 324 7.16 -26.34 2.18
C THR A 324 5.66 -26.18 2.35
N GLU A 325 5.21 -25.39 3.35
CA GLU A 325 3.77 -25.19 3.59
C GLU A 325 3.11 -24.34 2.50
N ALA A 326 1.97 -24.82 2.03
CA ALA A 326 1.13 -24.06 1.09
C ALA A 326 0.51 -22.84 1.78
N ARG A 327 0.74 -21.65 1.23
CA ARG A 327 0.32 -20.33 1.80
C ARG A 327 -0.78 -19.67 0.98
N ASP A 328 -1.48 -20.44 0.15
CA ASP A 328 -2.66 -19.96 -0.54
C ASP A 328 -3.83 -19.73 0.42
N LEU A 329 -4.80 -18.91 -0.02
CA LEU A 329 -5.91 -18.51 0.83
C LEU A 329 -6.77 -19.67 1.33
N GLU A 330 -6.95 -20.71 0.50
CA GLU A 330 -7.76 -21.89 0.85
C GLU A 330 -7.10 -22.71 1.95
N SER A 331 -5.78 -22.93 1.83
CA SER A 331 -4.97 -23.62 2.85
C SER A 331 -4.99 -22.87 4.19
N LEU A 332 -4.88 -21.53 4.17
CA LEU A 332 -4.97 -20.71 5.38
C LEU A 332 -6.36 -20.77 6.01
N ARG A 333 -7.43 -20.70 5.20
CA ARG A 333 -8.82 -20.83 5.69
C ARG A 333 -9.10 -22.21 6.29
N ALA A 334 -8.64 -23.28 5.63
CA ALA A 334 -8.79 -24.64 6.15
C ALA A 334 -8.08 -24.83 7.49
N ALA A 335 -6.84 -24.34 7.59
CA ALA A 335 -6.06 -24.40 8.81
C ALA A 335 -6.69 -23.57 9.96
N GLY A 336 -7.17 -22.39 9.65
CA GLY A 336 -7.85 -21.53 10.63
C GLY A 336 -9.15 -22.17 11.16
N ARG A 337 -9.96 -22.80 10.29
CA ARG A 337 -11.14 -23.58 10.70
C ARG A 337 -10.76 -24.71 11.64
N ALA A 338 -9.76 -25.51 11.28
CA ALA A 338 -9.32 -26.66 12.07
C ALA A 338 -8.81 -26.25 13.46
N ALA A 339 -8.12 -25.09 13.55
CA ALA A 339 -7.57 -24.59 14.81
C ALA A 339 -8.56 -23.72 15.60
N SER A 340 -9.73 -23.39 15.05
CA SER A 340 -10.67 -22.39 15.60
C SER A 340 -10.01 -21.04 15.85
N ILE A 341 -9.14 -20.59 14.90
CA ILE A 341 -8.41 -19.33 14.90
C ILE A 341 -8.70 -18.59 13.59
N CYS A 342 -8.83 -17.27 13.64
CA CYS A 342 -9.03 -16.46 12.45
C CYS A 342 -7.84 -16.64 11.48
N PRO A 343 -8.08 -17.00 10.19
CA PRO A 343 -7.00 -17.17 9.22
C PRO A 343 -6.15 -15.90 8.99
N TYR A 344 -6.73 -14.72 9.19
CA TYR A 344 -6.00 -13.45 9.10
C TYR A 344 -4.92 -13.31 10.18
N GLU A 345 -5.13 -13.93 11.35
CA GLU A 345 -4.12 -13.92 12.43
C GLU A 345 -2.90 -14.75 12.06
N ILE A 346 -3.04 -15.75 11.16
CA ILE A 346 -1.89 -16.47 10.59
C ILE A 346 -1.03 -15.50 9.76
N THR A 347 -1.65 -14.66 8.92
CA THR A 347 -0.96 -13.62 8.15
C THR A 347 -0.25 -12.63 9.07
N ARG A 348 -0.91 -12.13 10.12
CA ARG A 348 -0.32 -11.19 11.08
C ARG A 348 0.92 -11.78 11.77
N ALA A 349 0.84 -13.03 12.22
CA ALA A 349 1.96 -13.70 12.86
C ALA A 349 3.10 -14.03 11.90
N ALA A 350 2.78 -14.40 10.67
CA ALA A 350 3.75 -14.86 9.68
C ALA A 350 4.63 -13.76 9.10
N LEU A 351 4.13 -12.54 8.99
CA LEU A 351 4.85 -11.43 8.33
C LEU A 351 6.23 -11.20 8.92
N ALA A 352 6.38 -11.21 10.24
CA ALA A 352 7.66 -10.99 10.91
C ALA A 352 8.77 -11.97 10.47
N PHE A 353 8.40 -13.16 9.97
CA PHE A 353 9.32 -14.23 9.59
C PHE A 353 9.57 -14.33 8.08
N ASN A 354 8.84 -13.55 7.27
CA ASN A 354 8.94 -13.59 5.82
C ASN A 354 9.84 -12.48 5.29
N ASP A 355 10.64 -12.82 4.27
CA ASP A 355 11.64 -11.93 3.67
C ASP A 355 11.03 -11.01 2.63
N VAL A 356 10.00 -11.49 1.92
CA VAL A 356 9.29 -10.75 0.89
C VAL A 356 7.81 -10.65 1.26
N TRP A 357 7.31 -9.43 1.33
CA TRP A 357 5.90 -9.13 1.53
C TRP A 357 5.30 -8.55 0.25
N ILE A 358 4.23 -9.16 -0.22
CA ILE A 358 3.51 -8.74 -1.42
C ILE A 358 2.14 -8.23 -0.98
N GLY A 359 1.78 -7.00 -1.36
CA GLY A 359 0.52 -6.41 -0.93
C GLY A 359 0.04 -5.24 -1.77
N ASP A 360 -1.03 -4.59 -1.29
CA ASP A 360 -1.59 -3.37 -1.86
C ASP A 360 -0.88 -2.12 -1.29
N PHE A 361 -0.97 -0.99 -1.99
CA PHE A 361 -0.41 0.30 -1.58
C PHE A 361 -0.89 0.75 -0.19
N ASN A 362 -2.11 0.36 0.20
CA ASN A 362 -2.72 0.74 1.47
C ASN A 362 -1.90 0.28 2.69
N TYR A 363 -1.19 -0.85 2.59
CA TYR A 363 -0.37 -1.36 3.70
C TYR A 363 0.88 -0.51 4.01
N VAL A 364 1.22 0.42 3.13
CA VAL A 364 2.33 1.38 3.35
C VAL A 364 1.80 2.80 3.50
N PHE A 365 0.82 3.21 2.68
CA PHE A 365 0.40 4.60 2.56
C PHE A 365 -0.89 4.95 3.31
N SER A 366 -1.71 3.96 3.72
CA SER A 366 -2.94 4.23 4.46
C SER A 366 -2.71 4.20 5.98
N PRO A 367 -2.98 5.28 6.70
CA PRO A 367 -2.91 5.29 8.17
C PRO A 367 -3.73 4.18 8.84
N ALA A 368 -4.89 3.85 8.28
CA ALA A 368 -5.77 2.81 8.82
C ALA A 368 -5.24 1.37 8.62
N SER A 369 -4.37 1.14 7.63
CA SER A 369 -3.93 -0.21 7.25
C SER A 369 -2.44 -0.46 7.46
N ARG A 370 -1.62 0.60 7.51
CA ARG A 370 -0.16 0.49 7.59
C ARG A 370 0.35 -0.24 8.84
N GLY A 371 -0.41 -0.22 9.94
CA GLY A 371 -0.06 -0.92 11.17
C GLY A 371 0.20 -2.41 10.95
N LEU A 372 -0.42 -3.04 9.95
CA LEU A 372 -0.12 -4.44 9.64
C LEU A 372 1.37 -4.67 9.32
N PHE A 373 2.03 -3.72 8.66
CA PHE A 373 3.46 -3.81 8.33
C PHE A 373 4.33 -3.12 9.37
N TYR A 374 3.99 -1.89 9.73
CA TYR A 374 4.84 -1.07 10.59
C TYR A 374 4.91 -1.55 12.05
N ASP A 375 3.86 -2.25 12.54
CA ASP A 375 3.85 -2.81 13.89
C ASP A 375 4.48 -4.21 13.97
N GLN A 376 5.01 -4.74 12.86
CA GLN A 376 5.68 -6.04 12.89
C GLN A 376 7.00 -5.96 13.65
N PRO A 377 7.29 -6.93 14.53
CA PRO A 377 8.56 -6.98 15.24
C PRO A 377 9.75 -6.90 14.28
N GLY A 378 10.63 -5.92 14.50
CA GLY A 378 11.83 -5.73 13.70
C GLY A 378 11.60 -5.30 12.26
N PHE A 379 10.43 -4.76 11.93
CA PHE A 379 10.26 -4.05 10.68
C PHE A 379 10.94 -2.68 10.77
N ASP A 380 11.84 -2.44 9.83
CA ASP A 380 12.55 -1.17 9.69
C ASP A 380 12.53 -0.75 8.21
N PRO A 381 11.82 0.33 7.86
CA PRO A 381 11.83 0.87 6.50
C PRO A 381 13.26 1.19 6.01
N ALA A 382 14.14 1.71 6.90
CA ALA A 382 15.52 2.05 6.56
C ALA A 382 16.40 0.85 6.19
N ARG A 383 15.92 -0.38 6.36
CA ARG A 383 16.57 -1.64 5.96
C ARG A 383 15.77 -2.43 4.92
N THR A 384 14.72 -1.80 4.37
CA THR A 384 13.76 -2.43 3.48
C THR A 384 13.83 -1.80 2.09
N LEU A 385 13.84 -2.64 1.04
CA LEU A 385 13.60 -2.21 -0.34
C LEU A 385 12.10 -2.18 -0.59
N LEU A 386 11.59 -1.04 -1.03
CA LEU A 386 10.21 -0.87 -1.46
C LEU A 386 10.13 -0.87 -2.99
N VAL A 387 9.34 -1.75 -3.55
CA VAL A 387 8.98 -1.75 -4.99
C VAL A 387 7.49 -1.42 -5.12
N VAL A 388 7.18 -0.39 -5.89
CA VAL A 388 5.81 -0.01 -6.22
C VAL A 388 5.61 -0.24 -7.72
N ASP A 389 4.88 -1.28 -8.05
CA ASP A 389 4.54 -1.60 -9.44
C ASP A 389 3.27 -0.86 -9.87
N GLU A 390 3.19 -0.50 -11.15
CA GLU A 390 2.19 0.42 -11.70
C GLU A 390 2.12 1.73 -10.91
N ALA A 391 3.30 2.27 -10.58
CA ALA A 391 3.50 3.41 -9.69
C ALA A 391 2.78 4.69 -10.15
N HIS A 392 2.43 4.80 -11.43
CA HIS A 392 1.61 5.89 -11.96
C HIS A 392 0.25 6.04 -11.24
N ASN A 393 -0.25 4.97 -10.62
CA ASN A 393 -1.48 4.98 -9.83
C ASN A 393 -1.29 5.48 -8.39
N LEU A 394 -0.05 5.57 -7.89
CA LEU A 394 0.23 5.88 -6.50
C LEU A 394 -0.37 7.21 -6.03
N PRO A 395 -0.20 8.35 -6.77
CA PRO A 395 -0.75 9.62 -6.33
C PRO A 395 -2.27 9.62 -6.16
N SER A 396 -3.00 9.02 -7.12
CA SER A 396 -4.46 8.96 -7.06
C SER A 396 -4.95 8.02 -5.98
N ARG A 397 -4.32 6.85 -5.82
CA ARG A 397 -4.68 5.88 -4.78
C ARG A 397 -4.47 6.41 -3.37
N VAL A 398 -3.37 7.13 -3.15
CA VAL A 398 -3.14 7.75 -1.85
C VAL A 398 -4.09 8.93 -1.62
N ALA A 399 -4.39 9.73 -2.65
CA ALA A 399 -5.40 10.78 -2.52
C ALA A 399 -6.79 10.22 -2.16
N ASP A 400 -7.17 9.07 -2.71
CA ASP A 400 -8.43 8.39 -2.36
C ASP A 400 -8.45 7.97 -0.87
N VAL A 401 -7.33 7.52 -0.30
CA VAL A 401 -7.20 7.16 1.13
C VAL A 401 -7.41 8.37 2.06
N TYR A 402 -7.01 9.56 1.62
CA TYR A 402 -7.16 10.81 2.37
C TYR A 402 -8.45 11.58 2.03
N THR A 403 -9.32 10.98 1.22
CA THR A 403 -10.65 11.50 0.86
C THR A 403 -11.71 10.84 1.73
N HIS A 404 -12.52 11.64 2.41
CA HIS A 404 -13.59 11.16 3.28
C HIS A 404 -14.94 11.65 2.80
N ARG A 405 -15.94 10.77 2.90
CA ARG A 405 -17.32 11.05 2.52
C ARG A 405 -18.23 10.72 3.69
N PHE A 406 -19.19 11.62 3.94
CA PHE A 406 -20.18 11.51 5.00
C PHE A 406 -21.57 11.73 4.40
N SER A 407 -22.53 10.91 4.84
CA SER A 407 -23.93 10.96 4.38
C SER A 407 -24.85 11.18 5.56
N SER A 408 -25.85 12.06 5.40
CA SER A 408 -26.88 12.29 6.42
C SER A 408 -27.71 11.03 6.71
N MET A 409 -27.88 10.15 5.71
CA MET A 409 -28.59 8.87 5.87
C MET A 409 -27.80 7.91 6.77
N GLU A 410 -26.49 7.76 6.53
CA GLU A 410 -25.62 6.94 7.37
C GLU A 410 -25.50 7.53 8.78
N ALA A 411 -25.35 8.87 8.88
CA ALA A 411 -25.30 9.54 10.17
C ALA A 411 -26.60 9.34 10.98
N ALA A 412 -27.76 9.39 10.35
CA ALA A 412 -29.05 9.13 11.01
C ALA A 412 -29.15 7.67 11.50
N ALA A 413 -28.67 6.70 10.73
CA ALA A 413 -28.64 5.29 11.14
C ALA A 413 -27.75 5.07 12.38
N VAL A 414 -26.60 5.75 12.45
CA VAL A 414 -25.72 5.72 13.64
C VAL A 414 -26.40 6.41 14.82
N ALA A 415 -27.03 7.59 14.64
CA ALA A 415 -27.75 8.28 15.70
C ALA A 415 -28.82 7.37 16.32
N GLU A 416 -29.65 6.74 15.47
CA GLU A 416 -30.67 5.79 15.94
C GLU A 416 -30.06 4.60 16.71
N ALA A 417 -28.96 4.04 16.25
CA ALA A 417 -28.25 2.96 16.91
C ALA A 417 -27.71 3.39 18.29
N LEU A 418 -27.10 4.57 18.39
CA LEU A 418 -26.61 5.13 19.65
C LEU A 418 -27.73 5.36 20.66
N HIS A 419 -28.87 5.89 20.25
CA HIS A 419 -30.03 6.06 21.12
C HIS A 419 -30.62 4.72 21.56
N ARG A 420 -30.74 3.75 20.64
CA ARG A 420 -31.28 2.40 20.94
C ARG A 420 -30.40 1.66 21.96
N THR A 421 -29.11 1.76 21.85
CA THR A 421 -28.13 1.11 22.75
C THR A 421 -27.87 1.91 24.03
N ARG A 422 -28.56 3.07 24.20
CA ARG A 422 -28.35 3.98 25.33
C ARG A 422 -26.89 4.40 25.50
N ALA A 423 -26.23 4.69 24.38
CA ALA A 423 -24.86 5.20 24.40
C ALA A 423 -24.75 6.49 25.25
N PRO A 424 -23.59 6.83 25.80
CA PRO A 424 -23.43 8.04 26.63
C PRO A 424 -23.96 9.28 25.93
N ALA A 425 -24.72 10.08 26.71
CA ALA A 425 -25.48 11.22 26.19
C ALA A 425 -24.62 12.24 25.42
N LYS A 426 -23.37 12.47 25.84
CA LYS A 426 -22.45 13.37 25.12
C LYS A 426 -22.12 12.92 23.70
N LEU A 427 -21.93 11.62 23.50
CA LEU A 427 -21.68 11.04 22.18
C LEU A 427 -22.95 11.12 21.31
N ALA A 428 -24.10 10.69 21.85
CA ALA A 428 -25.37 10.76 21.14
C ALA A 428 -25.71 12.19 20.72
N GLN A 429 -25.57 13.19 21.60
CA GLN A 429 -25.80 14.59 21.29
C GLN A 429 -24.84 15.13 20.22
N ALA A 430 -23.54 14.82 20.31
CA ALA A 430 -22.56 15.22 19.30
C ALA A 430 -22.92 14.64 17.94
N TRP A 431 -23.40 13.38 17.92
CA TRP A 431 -23.83 12.73 16.68
C TRP A 431 -25.15 13.30 16.13
N ASP A 432 -26.08 13.65 16.97
CA ASP A 432 -27.32 14.35 16.56
C ASP A 432 -27.01 15.71 15.92
N HIS A 433 -26.06 16.46 16.47
CA HIS A 433 -25.58 17.73 15.88
C HIS A 433 -24.93 17.50 14.52
N TRP A 434 -24.13 16.44 14.37
CA TRP A 434 -23.52 16.06 13.09
C TRP A 434 -24.57 15.68 12.04
N THR A 435 -25.54 14.87 12.43
CA THR A 435 -26.66 14.46 11.56
C THR A 435 -27.46 15.67 11.10
N HIS A 436 -27.75 16.60 12.02
CA HIS A 436 -28.44 17.86 11.69
C HIS A 436 -27.59 18.71 10.74
N PHE A 437 -26.31 18.88 11.02
CA PHE A 437 -25.37 19.61 10.17
C PHE A 437 -25.37 19.06 8.74
N LEU A 438 -25.26 17.75 8.54
CA LEU A 438 -25.29 17.13 7.23
C LEU A 438 -26.65 17.32 6.53
N THR A 439 -27.76 17.09 7.25
CA THR A 439 -29.13 17.20 6.69
C THR A 439 -29.40 18.59 6.13
N GLN A 440 -28.82 19.63 6.72
CA GLN A 440 -28.97 21.02 6.26
C GLN A 440 -28.06 21.39 5.08
N ARG A 441 -27.17 20.51 4.63
CA ARG A 441 -26.21 20.84 3.54
C ARG A 441 -26.87 20.80 2.17
N PRO A 442 -26.95 21.97 1.48
CA PRO A 442 -27.34 21.99 0.07
C PRO A 442 -26.16 21.56 -0.82
N VAL A 443 -26.42 21.30 -2.08
CA VAL A 443 -25.38 21.09 -3.09
C VAL A 443 -24.49 22.36 -3.16
N THR A 444 -23.20 22.18 -3.00
CA THR A 444 -22.22 23.27 -3.15
C THR A 444 -20.89 22.77 -3.71
N ASP A 445 -20.30 23.56 -4.61
CA ASP A 445 -18.96 23.28 -5.18
C ASP A 445 -17.84 23.46 -4.16
N ASN A 446 -18.05 24.28 -3.11
CA ASN A 446 -17.10 24.51 -2.02
C ASN A 446 -17.86 25.01 -0.77
N LEU A 447 -17.53 24.49 0.41
CA LEU A 447 -18.06 25.01 1.66
C LEU A 447 -17.54 26.42 1.93
N SER A 448 -18.32 27.20 2.68
CA SER A 448 -17.80 28.43 3.29
C SER A 448 -16.77 28.11 4.39
N LEU A 449 -15.87 29.02 4.70
CA LEU A 449 -14.89 28.82 5.78
C LEU A 449 -15.58 28.55 7.13
N ALA A 450 -16.71 29.22 7.41
CA ALA A 450 -17.46 28.99 8.65
C ALA A 450 -18.05 27.57 8.70
N ASP A 451 -18.65 27.10 7.60
CA ASP A 451 -19.18 25.73 7.53
C ASP A 451 -18.07 24.68 7.61
N GLU A 452 -16.90 24.96 7.07
CA GLU A 452 -15.73 24.08 7.19
C GLU A 452 -15.23 24.00 8.64
N ASP A 453 -15.14 25.14 9.32
CA ASP A 453 -14.73 25.21 10.73
C ASP A 453 -15.74 24.48 11.62
N ASP A 454 -17.04 24.65 11.38
CA ASP A 454 -18.11 23.92 12.08
C ASP A 454 -17.99 22.41 11.86
N ALA A 455 -17.77 21.97 10.61
CA ALA A 455 -17.58 20.56 10.30
C ALA A 455 -16.36 19.97 11.02
N ARG A 456 -15.23 20.69 11.02
CA ARG A 456 -14.00 20.26 11.72
C ARG A 456 -14.23 20.14 13.22
N HIS A 457 -14.87 21.13 13.82
CA HIS A 457 -15.17 21.12 15.25
C HIS A 457 -16.08 19.95 15.64
N LEU A 458 -17.13 19.67 14.88
CA LEU A 458 -18.01 18.52 15.10
C LEU A 458 -17.26 17.19 14.96
N LEU A 459 -16.43 17.05 13.91
CA LEU A 459 -15.60 15.87 13.68
C LEU A 459 -14.63 15.60 14.84
N GLU A 460 -13.93 16.63 15.31
CA GLU A 460 -13.01 16.54 16.46
C GLU A 460 -13.76 16.17 17.75
N THR A 461 -14.93 16.78 17.98
CA THR A 461 -15.78 16.48 19.14
C THR A 461 -16.21 15.02 19.13
N ILE A 462 -16.72 14.52 18.01
CA ILE A 462 -17.12 13.11 17.86
C ILE A 462 -15.91 12.19 18.02
N ALA A 463 -14.79 12.50 17.35
CA ALA A 463 -13.56 11.72 17.45
C ALA A 463 -13.10 11.58 18.91
N GLY A 464 -13.12 12.68 19.66
CA GLY A 464 -12.82 12.68 21.09
C GLY A 464 -13.79 11.82 21.91
N GLN A 465 -15.09 11.92 21.65
CA GLN A 465 -16.09 11.11 22.34
C GLN A 465 -15.97 9.62 21.99
N VAL A 466 -15.81 9.26 20.72
CA VAL A 466 -15.62 7.86 20.27
C VAL A 466 -14.36 7.26 20.90
N SER A 467 -13.28 8.03 21.00
CA SER A 467 -12.00 7.55 21.53
C SER A 467 -12.01 7.37 23.06
N THR A 468 -12.90 8.07 23.78
CA THR A 468 -12.93 8.07 25.24
C THR A 468 -14.14 7.35 25.85
N THR A 469 -15.06 6.84 25.01
CA THR A 469 -16.30 6.22 25.46
C THR A 469 -16.25 4.71 25.25
N PRO A 470 -16.58 3.89 26.26
CA PRO A 470 -16.80 2.46 26.06
C PRO A 470 -18.04 2.26 25.18
N LEU A 471 -17.88 1.55 24.08
CA LEU A 471 -18.94 1.26 23.11
C LEU A 471 -19.26 -0.24 23.12
N ASP A 472 -20.55 -0.58 23.18
CA ASP A 472 -21.01 -1.95 23.03
C ASP A 472 -20.97 -2.32 21.52
N SER A 473 -19.87 -2.91 21.11
CA SER A 473 -19.64 -3.28 19.70
C SER A 473 -20.56 -4.38 19.21
N GLU A 474 -21.07 -5.26 20.11
CA GLU A 474 -22.03 -6.30 19.77
C GLU A 474 -23.40 -5.70 19.49
N ALA A 475 -23.89 -4.84 20.36
CA ALA A 475 -25.19 -4.19 20.23
C ALA A 475 -25.25 -3.18 19.05
N LEU A 476 -24.15 -2.49 18.76
CA LEU A 476 -24.04 -1.53 17.66
C LEU A 476 -23.88 -2.22 16.29
N GLY A 477 -23.17 -3.33 16.25
CA GLY A 477 -22.87 -4.05 15.01
C GLY A 477 -21.73 -3.46 14.19
N PRO A 478 -21.21 -4.22 13.19
CA PRO A 478 -19.99 -3.87 12.47
C PRO A 478 -20.09 -2.59 11.66
N ASP A 479 -21.22 -2.38 10.96
CA ASP A 479 -21.38 -1.25 10.04
C ASP A 479 -21.43 0.09 10.82
N ILE A 480 -22.12 0.12 11.96
CA ILE A 480 -22.17 1.29 12.84
C ILE A 480 -20.80 1.55 13.46
N MET A 481 -20.10 0.51 13.91
CA MET A 481 -18.76 0.63 14.45
C MET A 481 -17.78 1.16 13.41
N GLU A 482 -17.84 0.71 12.15
CA GLU A 482 -17.02 1.21 11.05
C GLU A 482 -17.26 2.71 10.81
N GLN A 483 -18.53 3.15 10.83
CA GLN A 483 -18.89 4.56 10.70
C GLN A 483 -18.35 5.41 11.86
N LEU A 484 -18.45 4.93 13.10
CA LEU A 484 -17.92 5.62 14.27
C LEU A 484 -16.39 5.78 14.18
N TRP A 485 -15.68 4.74 13.74
CA TRP A 485 -14.21 4.72 13.70
C TRP A 485 -13.58 5.55 12.60
N GLN A 486 -14.29 5.91 11.57
CA GLN A 486 -13.74 6.82 10.56
C GLN A 486 -13.45 8.22 11.15
N PHE A 487 -14.15 8.63 12.24
CA PHE A 487 -13.97 9.96 12.83
C PHE A 487 -12.62 10.15 13.53
N PRO A 488 -12.21 9.30 14.49
CA PRO A 488 -10.86 9.36 15.06
C PRO A 488 -9.76 9.24 14.00
N THR A 489 -9.95 8.36 13.02
CA THR A 489 -8.99 8.18 11.91
C THR A 489 -8.85 9.46 11.08
N PHE A 490 -9.96 10.11 10.74
CA PHE A 490 -9.93 11.34 9.96
C PHE A 490 -9.42 12.53 10.77
N ALA A 491 -9.80 12.65 12.04
CA ALA A 491 -9.26 13.68 12.94
C ALA A 491 -7.72 13.57 13.07
N ASP A 492 -7.19 12.37 13.22
CA ASP A 492 -5.75 12.11 13.22
C ASP A 492 -5.08 12.55 11.89
N GLN A 493 -5.70 12.22 10.75
CA GLN A 493 -5.21 12.67 9.45
C GLN A 493 -5.24 14.20 9.28
N LEU A 494 -6.27 14.88 9.81
CA LEU A 494 -6.36 16.33 9.78
C LEU A 494 -5.26 17.00 10.63
N ALA A 495 -4.94 16.40 11.77
CA ALA A 495 -3.94 16.91 12.70
C ALA A 495 -2.49 16.66 12.22
N ASN A 496 -2.22 15.49 11.63
CA ASN A 496 -0.86 15.00 11.39
C ASN A 496 -0.39 15.08 9.93
N VAL A 497 -1.29 15.29 8.96
CA VAL A 497 -0.93 15.30 7.53
C VAL A 497 -1.53 16.50 6.83
N ALA A 498 -0.67 17.45 6.48
CA ALA A 498 -1.06 18.69 5.79
C ALA A 498 -1.25 18.45 4.28
N VAL A 499 -2.34 17.78 3.89
CA VAL A 499 -2.75 17.66 2.49
C VAL A 499 -3.83 18.68 2.15
N PRO A 500 -3.78 19.35 0.97
CA PRO A 500 -4.83 20.25 0.54
C PRO A 500 -6.14 19.50 0.29
N ARG A 501 -7.25 20.03 0.80
CA ARG A 501 -8.58 19.42 0.70
C ARG A 501 -9.61 20.38 0.16
N LEU A 502 -10.54 19.84 -0.62
CA LEU A 502 -11.79 20.54 -0.99
C LEU A 502 -12.92 19.96 -0.13
N TRP A 503 -13.57 20.83 0.64
CA TRP A 503 -14.80 20.50 1.34
C TRP A 503 -15.99 20.94 0.49
N TRP A 504 -16.83 20.01 0.07
CA TRP A 504 -17.92 20.26 -0.84
C TRP A 504 -19.07 19.26 -0.65
N SER A 505 -20.22 19.60 -1.20
CA SER A 505 -21.43 18.76 -1.12
C SER A 505 -21.91 18.41 -2.53
N PRO A 506 -21.68 17.16 -3.02
CA PRO A 506 -22.09 16.75 -4.37
C PRO A 506 -23.61 16.60 -4.52
N GLN A 507 -24.30 16.29 -3.44
CA GLN A 507 -25.77 16.17 -3.39
C GLN A 507 -26.29 16.55 -2.00
N PRO A 508 -27.59 16.88 -1.86
CA PRO A 508 -28.13 17.29 -0.57
C PRO A 508 -27.89 16.24 0.51
N GLY A 509 -27.43 16.66 1.69
CA GLY A 509 -27.18 15.73 2.80
C GLY A 509 -25.87 14.97 2.73
N GLU A 510 -25.03 15.23 1.76
CA GLU A 510 -23.65 14.67 1.69
C GLU A 510 -22.60 15.76 1.95
N LEU A 511 -21.50 15.33 2.54
CA LEU A 511 -20.29 16.13 2.72
C LEU A 511 -19.10 15.31 2.29
N VAL A 512 -18.24 15.88 1.43
CA VAL A 512 -17.01 15.22 1.00
C VAL A 512 -15.81 16.13 1.27
N ALA A 513 -14.82 15.61 1.98
CA ALA A 513 -13.50 16.21 2.14
C ALA A 513 -12.54 15.52 1.17
N THR A 514 -12.41 16.07 -0.05
CA THR A 514 -11.60 15.48 -1.11
C THR A 514 -10.14 15.91 -0.99
N CYS A 515 -9.22 14.97 -0.91
CA CYS A 515 -7.79 15.25 -1.04
C CYS A 515 -7.46 15.67 -2.47
N LEU A 516 -6.90 16.86 -2.64
CA LEU A 516 -6.54 17.41 -3.94
C LEU A 516 -5.16 16.96 -4.40
N ASP A 517 -4.22 16.84 -3.45
CA ASP A 517 -2.84 16.42 -3.67
C ASP A 517 -2.32 15.64 -2.44
N ALA A 518 -1.80 14.45 -2.67
CA ALA A 518 -1.28 13.57 -1.62
C ALA A 518 0.25 13.62 -1.49
N ALA A 519 0.93 14.53 -2.17
CA ALA A 519 2.39 14.64 -2.21
C ALA A 519 3.01 14.69 -0.80
N ALA A 520 2.38 15.44 0.12
CA ALA A 520 2.82 15.59 1.51
C ALA A 520 2.74 14.28 2.33
N ALA A 521 1.89 13.33 1.93
CA ALA A 521 1.80 12.01 2.55
C ALA A 521 2.76 11.00 1.89
N ILE A 522 2.93 11.08 0.57
CA ILE A 522 3.73 10.13 -0.21
C ILE A 522 5.23 10.36 0.00
N GLY A 523 5.71 11.59 -0.18
CA GLY A 523 7.12 11.91 -0.20
C GLY A 523 7.88 11.47 1.08
N PRO A 524 7.43 11.86 2.28
CA PRO A 524 8.05 11.42 3.53
C PRO A 524 8.04 9.89 3.70
N THR A 525 6.93 9.25 3.30
CA THR A 525 6.83 7.78 3.36
C THR A 525 7.87 7.10 2.47
N LEU A 526 8.01 7.56 1.21
CA LEU A 526 9.01 7.01 0.29
C LEU A 526 10.44 7.20 0.83
N ARG A 527 10.75 8.38 1.38
CA ARG A 527 12.09 8.69 1.93
C ARG A 527 12.45 7.90 3.20
N SER A 528 11.47 7.30 3.86
CA SER A 528 11.73 6.46 5.04
C SER A 528 12.35 5.11 4.70
N PHE A 529 12.26 4.65 3.44
CA PHE A 529 12.79 3.36 3.02
C PHE A 529 14.27 3.45 2.61
N ALA A 530 14.99 2.35 2.80
CA ALA A 530 16.42 2.25 2.41
C ALA A 530 16.63 2.50 0.91
N ALA A 531 15.72 1.97 0.09
CA ALA A 531 15.61 2.27 -1.33
C ALA A 531 14.18 2.03 -1.81
N VAL A 532 13.79 2.77 -2.87
CA VAL A 532 12.47 2.68 -3.49
C VAL A 532 12.62 2.57 -5.00
N VAL A 533 11.89 1.62 -5.60
CA VAL A 533 11.74 1.50 -7.05
C VAL A 533 10.28 1.77 -7.41
N LEU A 534 10.02 2.88 -8.08
CA LEU A 534 8.71 3.24 -8.62
C LEU A 534 8.68 2.78 -10.10
N ALA A 535 8.09 1.62 -10.35
CA ALA A 535 8.07 0.97 -11.65
C ALA A 535 6.75 1.19 -12.38
N SER A 536 6.80 1.62 -13.65
CA SER A 536 5.62 1.74 -14.50
C SER A 536 5.99 1.74 -15.98
N ALA A 537 4.98 1.54 -16.83
CA ALA A 537 5.13 1.74 -18.28
C ALA A 537 4.99 3.22 -18.69
N THR A 538 4.46 4.07 -17.82
CA THR A 538 4.05 5.44 -18.13
C THR A 538 4.30 6.37 -16.95
N LEU A 539 5.56 6.72 -16.71
CA LEU A 539 5.95 7.74 -15.71
C LEU A 539 6.13 9.13 -16.35
N THR A 540 6.22 9.17 -17.66
CA THR A 540 6.32 10.43 -18.42
C THR A 540 4.99 11.20 -18.42
N PRO A 541 4.93 12.53 -18.10
CA PRO A 541 6.09 13.39 -17.76
C PRO A 541 6.63 13.13 -16.34
N THR A 542 7.90 12.82 -16.24
CA THR A 542 8.54 12.43 -14.98
C THR A 542 8.59 13.55 -13.94
N ASP A 543 8.68 14.81 -14.37
CA ASP A 543 8.60 16.00 -13.52
C ASP A 543 7.24 16.11 -12.81
N THR A 544 6.17 15.91 -13.56
CA THR A 544 4.80 15.93 -13.05
C THR A 544 4.54 14.78 -12.08
N PHE A 545 5.03 13.58 -12.42
CA PHE A 545 4.92 12.42 -11.55
C PHE A 545 5.72 12.57 -10.25
N ALA A 546 6.97 13.04 -10.35
CA ALA A 546 7.81 13.33 -9.19
C ALA A 546 7.13 14.31 -8.22
N THR A 547 6.66 15.44 -8.74
CA THR A 547 5.93 16.43 -7.94
C THR A 547 4.68 15.85 -7.28
N ALA A 548 3.90 15.03 -7.99
CA ALA A 548 2.71 14.36 -7.44
C ALA A 548 3.05 13.34 -6.34
N CYS A 549 4.28 12.83 -6.33
CA CYS A 549 4.83 11.97 -5.27
C CYS A 549 5.54 12.75 -4.16
N GLY A 550 5.58 14.09 -4.19
CA GLY A 550 6.30 14.90 -3.22
C GLY A 550 7.83 14.75 -3.32
N LEU A 551 8.32 14.51 -4.53
CA LEU A 551 9.73 14.32 -4.86
C LEU A 551 10.20 15.41 -5.83
N ASP A 552 11.51 15.69 -5.81
CA ASP A 552 12.14 16.54 -6.82
C ASP A 552 12.15 15.83 -8.19
N ALA A 553 12.13 16.61 -9.26
CA ALA A 553 12.24 16.03 -10.60
C ALA A 553 13.63 15.39 -10.79
N PRO A 554 13.70 14.18 -11.38
CA PRO A 554 15.00 13.60 -11.70
C PRO A 554 15.73 14.54 -12.70
N PRO A 555 17.05 14.70 -12.56
CA PRO A 555 17.81 15.43 -13.54
C PRO A 555 17.65 14.76 -14.91
N VAL A 556 17.36 15.54 -15.93
CA VAL A 556 17.36 15.05 -17.30
C VAL A 556 18.84 14.81 -17.66
N LEU A 557 19.32 13.62 -17.43
CA LEU A 557 20.56 13.17 -18.03
C LEU A 557 20.21 12.98 -19.50
N GLU A 558 20.55 13.94 -20.34
CA GLU A 558 20.71 13.68 -21.76
C GLU A 558 21.81 12.61 -21.83
N ALA A 559 21.38 11.36 -21.96
CA ALA A 559 22.29 10.29 -22.28
C ALA A 559 22.85 10.61 -23.66
N GLU A 560 24.06 11.17 -23.71
CA GLU A 560 24.86 10.93 -24.90
C GLU A 560 24.92 9.41 -25.06
N PRO A 561 24.43 8.86 -26.19
CA PRO A 561 24.56 7.43 -26.42
C PRO A 561 26.04 7.10 -26.29
N PRO A 562 26.44 6.09 -25.51
CA PRO A 562 27.84 5.72 -25.45
C PRO A 562 28.28 5.46 -26.88
N ALA A 563 29.28 6.22 -27.34
CA ALA A 563 29.89 6.08 -28.65
C ALA A 563 30.67 4.75 -28.72
N ILE A 564 29.97 3.64 -28.61
CA ILE A 564 30.50 2.30 -28.86
C ILE A 564 30.02 1.91 -30.26
N ALA A 565 30.94 2.00 -31.19
CA ALA A 565 30.69 1.56 -32.55
C ALA A 565 30.12 0.15 -32.59
N PRO A 566 29.08 -0.12 -33.38
CA PRO A 566 28.39 -1.44 -33.45
C PRO A 566 29.30 -2.64 -33.76
N GLU A 567 30.48 -2.39 -34.31
CA GLU A 567 31.44 -3.44 -34.71
C GLU A 567 32.17 -4.15 -33.56
N ARG A 568 32.11 -3.65 -32.30
CA ARG A 568 32.74 -4.30 -31.16
C ARG A 568 31.86 -5.24 -30.32
N LEU A 569 30.55 -5.14 -30.45
CA LEU A 569 29.60 -5.99 -29.70
C LEU A 569 29.49 -7.43 -30.27
N GLY A 570 29.88 -7.66 -31.51
CA GLY A 570 29.80 -8.99 -32.14
C GLY A 570 30.92 -9.97 -31.81
N ARG A 571 31.92 -9.61 -30.99
CA ARG A 571 33.11 -10.42 -30.73
C ARG A 571 33.43 -10.74 -29.25
N LEU A 572 32.59 -10.35 -28.33
CA LEU A 572 32.78 -10.68 -26.90
C LEU A 572 32.13 -12.02 -26.58
N GLY A 573 32.98 -13.05 -26.42
CA GLY A 573 32.52 -14.39 -26.02
C GLY A 573 31.98 -14.40 -24.56
N LYS A 574 31.12 -15.35 -24.23
CA LYS A 574 30.47 -15.56 -22.89
C LYS A 574 31.45 -15.56 -21.69
N ARG A 575 32.76 -15.65 -21.91
CA ARG A 575 33.80 -15.60 -20.86
C ARG A 575 34.22 -14.17 -20.51
N ASP A 576 34.10 -13.23 -21.44
CA ASP A 576 34.55 -11.84 -21.25
C ASP A 576 33.48 -10.98 -20.58
N THR A 577 32.20 -11.28 -20.81
CA THR A 577 31.07 -10.67 -20.09
C THR A 577 31.10 -11.00 -18.59
N ARG A 578 31.46 -12.22 -18.21
CA ARG A 578 31.62 -12.60 -16.78
C ARG A 578 32.81 -11.87 -16.12
N LYS A 579 33.91 -11.59 -16.85
CA LYS A 579 35.04 -10.82 -16.31
C LYS A 579 34.69 -9.34 -16.13
N LEU A 580 33.96 -8.75 -17.06
CA LEU A 580 33.46 -7.38 -16.94
C LEU A 580 32.50 -7.23 -15.77
N TYR A 581 31.63 -8.22 -15.57
CA TYR A 581 30.71 -8.29 -14.41
C TYR A 581 31.47 -8.40 -13.08
N ALA A 582 32.53 -9.21 -13.01
CA ALA A 582 33.36 -9.34 -11.82
C ALA A 582 34.19 -8.09 -11.52
N GLN A 583 34.63 -7.34 -12.55
CA GLN A 583 35.34 -6.07 -12.36
C GLN A 583 34.46 -4.91 -11.91
N LEU A 584 33.20 -4.88 -12.35
CA LEU A 584 32.19 -3.91 -11.87
C LEU A 584 31.71 -4.18 -10.43
N THR A 585 31.85 -5.42 -9.96
CA THR A 585 31.42 -5.82 -8.61
C THR A 585 32.51 -5.75 -7.54
N SER A 586 33.78 -5.60 -7.91
CA SER A 586 34.93 -5.64 -6.97
C SER A 586 35.51 -4.30 -6.56
N GLY A 587 34.95 -3.17 -7.01
CA GLY A 587 35.53 -1.83 -6.83
C GLY A 587 34.72 -0.85 -5.99
N ALA A 588 34.06 -1.26 -4.89
CA ALA A 588 33.38 -0.30 -4.04
C ALA A 588 33.94 -0.30 -2.61
N GLU A 589 34.74 0.70 -2.31
CA GLU A 589 34.97 1.17 -0.94
C GLU A 589 33.64 1.57 -0.32
N LEU A 590 33.37 1.05 0.87
CA LEU A 590 32.24 1.43 1.73
C LEU A 590 32.36 2.91 2.12
N LEU A 591 31.84 3.80 1.31
CA LEU A 591 31.66 5.20 1.68
C LEU A 591 30.52 5.31 2.68
N LYS A 592 30.84 6.00 3.78
CA LYS A 592 29.90 6.38 4.86
C LYS A 592 28.69 7.10 4.26
N VAL A 593 27.51 6.48 4.37
CA VAL A 593 26.24 6.92 3.75
C VAL A 593 25.32 7.61 4.78
N GLU A 594 25.84 8.18 5.86
CA GLU A 594 24.95 8.66 6.95
C GLU A 594 24.44 10.11 6.81
N GLU A 595 24.94 10.95 5.89
CA GLU A 595 24.44 12.33 5.77
C GLU A 595 23.98 12.79 4.37
N ALA A 596 24.07 11.96 3.34
CA ALA A 596 23.78 12.34 1.95
C ALA A 596 22.34 12.01 1.48
N ASN A 597 21.56 11.25 2.23
CA ASN A 597 20.28 10.71 1.75
C ASN A 597 19.08 11.68 1.80
N ALA A 598 19.21 12.83 2.42
CA ALA A 598 18.08 13.73 2.60
C ALA A 598 17.74 14.59 1.36
N THR A 599 18.62 14.68 0.36
CA THR A 599 18.46 15.61 -0.78
C THR A 599 18.82 15.02 -2.17
N ALA A 600 19.07 13.73 -2.30
CA ALA A 600 19.35 13.16 -3.61
C ALA A 600 18.09 13.09 -4.47
N ALA A 601 18.09 13.78 -5.62
CA ALA A 601 17.02 13.68 -6.61
C ALA A 601 16.84 12.22 -7.07
N PRO A 602 15.59 11.79 -7.41
CA PRO A 602 15.33 10.46 -7.95
C PRO A 602 16.18 10.17 -9.20
N CYS A 603 16.63 8.92 -9.33
CA CYS A 603 17.28 8.45 -10.55
C CYS A 603 16.25 7.91 -11.52
N LEU A 604 16.33 8.28 -12.80
CA LEU A 604 15.46 7.73 -13.84
C LEU A 604 16.22 6.65 -14.61
N VAL A 605 15.72 5.41 -14.53
CA VAL A 605 16.13 4.29 -15.40
C VAL A 605 15.04 4.08 -16.43
N ARG A 606 15.37 4.26 -17.70
CA ARG A 606 14.42 4.12 -18.80
C ARG A 606 14.78 2.93 -19.66
N ALA A 607 13.87 1.95 -19.72
CA ALA A 607 14.06 0.76 -20.53
C ALA A 607 13.81 1.08 -22.02
N HIS A 608 14.80 0.86 -22.83
CA HIS A 608 14.63 0.82 -24.27
C HIS A 608 14.34 -0.63 -24.72
N ALA A 609 13.27 -0.80 -25.49
CA ALA A 609 12.85 -2.08 -26.07
C ALA A 609 13.01 -2.03 -27.60
N PRO A 610 14.18 -2.37 -28.17
CA PRO A 610 14.46 -2.21 -29.60
C PRO A 610 13.45 -2.90 -30.53
N TRP A 611 12.82 -3.96 -30.05
CA TRP A 611 11.77 -4.67 -30.76
C TRP A 611 10.45 -3.89 -30.89
N ARG A 612 10.30 -2.78 -30.18
CA ARG A 612 9.17 -1.85 -30.32
C ARG A 612 9.44 -0.72 -31.31
N ASP A 613 10.68 -0.51 -31.65
CA ASP A 613 11.04 0.47 -32.67
C ASP A 613 10.34 0.07 -33.99
N HIS A 614 9.59 1.01 -34.56
CA HIS A 614 8.76 0.80 -35.74
C HIS A 614 7.62 -0.25 -35.61
N ALA A 615 7.28 -0.68 -34.36
CA ALA A 615 6.14 -1.57 -34.16
C ALA A 615 4.78 -0.86 -34.29
N TYR A 616 4.78 0.45 -34.23
CA TYR A 616 3.61 1.28 -34.43
C TYR A 616 3.72 2.12 -35.69
N ASP A 617 2.68 2.03 -36.52
CA ASP A 617 2.46 2.92 -37.67
C ASP A 617 1.36 3.92 -37.26
N VAL A 618 1.75 5.17 -37.00
CA VAL A 618 0.87 6.18 -36.39
C VAL A 618 0.41 7.20 -37.41
N ALA A 619 -0.89 7.53 -37.38
CA ALA A 619 -1.43 8.66 -38.10
C ALA A 619 -2.18 9.62 -37.16
N LEU A 620 -2.04 10.92 -37.42
CA LEU A 620 -2.70 12.02 -36.71
C LEU A 620 -3.82 12.59 -37.59
N ASP A 621 -5.07 12.38 -37.18
CA ASP A 621 -6.23 12.83 -37.93
C ASP A 621 -6.62 14.26 -37.57
N LEU A 622 -6.32 15.18 -38.47
CA LEU A 622 -6.54 16.62 -38.27
C LEU A 622 -7.96 17.07 -38.67
N ARG A 623 -8.76 16.21 -39.33
CA ARG A 623 -10.10 16.50 -39.81
C ARG A 623 -11.12 16.70 -38.70
N VAL A 624 -10.82 16.21 -37.48
CA VAL A 624 -11.78 16.09 -36.39
C VAL A 624 -11.38 16.90 -35.15
N ASP A 625 -12.37 17.58 -34.60
CA ASP A 625 -12.27 18.19 -33.24
C ASP A 625 -13.20 17.44 -32.28
N THR A 626 -12.60 16.73 -31.33
CA THR A 626 -13.32 15.92 -30.34
C THR A 626 -13.66 16.69 -29.05
N THR A 627 -13.53 18.03 -29.02
CA THR A 627 -13.96 18.84 -27.89
C THR A 627 -15.48 18.70 -27.67
N TYR A 628 -15.92 18.80 -26.42
CA TYR A 628 -17.33 18.61 -26.05
C TYR A 628 -18.29 19.44 -26.93
N GLN A 629 -17.91 20.68 -27.21
CA GLN A 629 -18.75 21.61 -28.01
C GLN A 629 -18.76 21.30 -29.51
N GLN A 630 -17.72 20.67 -30.07
CA GLN A 630 -17.58 20.43 -31.50
C GLN A 630 -17.84 18.98 -31.93
N ARG A 631 -17.64 18.00 -31.03
CA ARG A 631 -17.61 16.58 -31.36
C ARG A 631 -18.90 16.08 -32.07
N ALA A 632 -20.05 16.64 -31.73
CA ALA A 632 -21.32 16.23 -32.33
C ALA A 632 -21.36 16.48 -33.86
N ARG A 633 -20.67 17.53 -34.36
CA ARG A 633 -20.54 17.85 -35.79
C ARG A 633 -19.71 16.80 -36.56
N HIS A 634 -18.89 16.06 -35.83
CA HIS A 634 -17.96 15.10 -36.40
C HIS A 634 -18.40 13.63 -36.23
N TYR A 635 -19.59 13.35 -35.65
CA TYR A 635 -20.03 11.98 -35.42
C TYR A 635 -20.11 11.14 -36.67
N ALA A 636 -20.69 11.71 -37.74
CA ALA A 636 -20.78 11.01 -39.04
C ALA A 636 -19.39 10.69 -39.62
N LEU A 637 -18.44 11.63 -39.56
CA LEU A 637 -17.07 11.43 -40.03
C LEU A 637 -16.33 10.42 -39.17
N THR A 638 -16.50 10.45 -37.84
CA THR A 638 -15.92 9.47 -36.90
C THR A 638 -16.46 8.08 -37.22
N ALA A 639 -17.78 7.91 -37.42
CA ALA A 639 -18.40 6.65 -37.77
C ALA A 639 -17.86 6.09 -39.07
N ALA A 640 -17.84 6.89 -40.15
CA ALA A 640 -17.26 6.51 -41.44
C ALA A 640 -15.75 6.15 -41.36
N THR A 641 -15.01 6.83 -40.48
CA THR A 641 -13.59 6.51 -40.25
C THR A 641 -13.43 5.14 -39.57
N VAL A 642 -14.31 4.81 -38.57
CA VAL A 642 -14.33 3.48 -37.94
C VAL A 642 -14.59 2.38 -38.96
N GLU A 643 -15.56 2.56 -39.87
CA GLU A 643 -15.86 1.59 -40.93
C GLU A 643 -14.67 1.36 -41.88
N ARG A 644 -14.01 2.45 -42.30
CA ARG A 644 -12.83 2.35 -43.17
C ARG A 644 -11.67 1.65 -42.47
N LEU A 645 -11.44 1.97 -41.17
CA LEU A 645 -10.39 1.33 -40.36
C LEU A 645 -10.65 -0.18 -40.25
N HIS A 646 -11.92 -0.56 -40.02
CA HIS A 646 -12.30 -1.97 -39.94
C HIS A 646 -12.17 -2.68 -41.31
N ALA A 647 -12.55 -2.02 -42.39
CA ALA A 647 -12.42 -2.59 -43.73
C ALA A 647 -10.95 -2.87 -44.12
N ALA A 648 -10.01 -2.08 -43.61
CA ALA A 648 -8.58 -2.26 -43.85
C ALA A 648 -7.94 -3.32 -42.91
N ALA A 649 -8.63 -3.67 -41.81
CA ALA A 649 -8.10 -4.62 -40.82
C ALA A 649 -8.41 -6.07 -41.22
N ALA A 650 -7.48 -6.98 -40.94
CA ALA A 650 -7.68 -8.42 -41.15
C ALA A 650 -8.63 -9.08 -40.12
N GLY A 651 -9.09 -8.35 -39.11
CA GLY A 651 -9.89 -8.87 -38.01
C GLY A 651 -10.50 -7.75 -37.16
N ALA A 652 -10.74 -7.99 -35.91
CA ALA A 652 -11.30 -7.00 -35.02
C ALA A 652 -10.40 -5.76 -34.85
N ILE A 653 -11.03 -4.60 -34.66
CA ILE A 653 -10.34 -3.35 -34.36
C ILE A 653 -10.69 -2.87 -32.94
N ALA A 654 -9.81 -2.07 -32.34
CA ALA A 654 -10.08 -1.41 -31.06
C ALA A 654 -10.29 0.10 -31.28
N VAL A 655 -11.39 0.63 -30.74
CA VAL A 655 -11.69 2.06 -30.77
C VAL A 655 -11.84 2.57 -29.34
N PHE A 656 -10.93 3.44 -28.91
CA PHE A 656 -10.87 3.97 -27.56
C PHE A 656 -11.54 5.35 -27.47
N PHE A 657 -12.50 5.48 -26.60
CA PHE A 657 -13.27 6.71 -26.38
C PHE A 657 -12.96 7.34 -25.02
N SER A 658 -13.14 8.66 -24.92
CA SER A 658 -13.01 9.40 -23.67
C SER A 658 -14.15 9.17 -22.67
N SER A 659 -15.30 8.64 -23.11
CA SER A 659 -16.45 8.34 -22.26
C SER A 659 -17.42 7.35 -22.89
N TYR A 660 -18.22 6.64 -22.07
CA TYR A 660 -19.31 5.76 -22.52
C TYR A 660 -20.30 6.48 -23.42
N ARG A 661 -20.74 7.67 -23.03
CA ARG A 661 -21.72 8.47 -23.80
C ARG A 661 -21.20 8.79 -25.21
N TYR A 662 -19.92 9.04 -25.39
CA TYR A 662 -19.36 9.29 -26.70
C TYR A 662 -19.34 8.00 -27.54
N ALA A 663 -18.92 6.88 -26.96
CA ALA A 663 -18.97 5.57 -27.63
C ALA A 663 -20.40 5.18 -28.07
N GLU A 664 -21.39 5.36 -27.20
CA GLU A 664 -22.80 5.13 -27.49
C GLU A 664 -23.30 6.01 -28.64
N SER A 665 -22.92 7.31 -28.66
CA SER A 665 -23.30 8.22 -29.75
C SER A 665 -22.76 7.77 -31.09
N ILE A 666 -21.51 7.30 -31.15
CA ILE A 666 -20.94 6.79 -32.41
C ILE A 666 -21.59 5.46 -32.81
N GLN A 667 -21.88 4.56 -31.88
CA GLN A 667 -22.62 3.32 -32.15
C GLN A 667 -24.01 3.61 -32.74
N GLN A 668 -24.72 4.60 -32.18
CA GLN A 668 -26.01 5.02 -32.70
C GLN A 668 -25.91 5.61 -34.11
N THR A 669 -24.87 6.42 -34.37
CA THR A 669 -24.61 7.00 -35.69
C THR A 669 -24.33 5.91 -36.73
N LEU A 670 -23.53 4.89 -36.41
CA LEU A 670 -23.29 3.72 -37.27
C LEU A 670 -24.59 2.97 -37.57
N ARG A 671 -25.42 2.71 -36.58
CA ARG A 671 -26.73 2.07 -36.78
C ARG A 671 -27.66 2.91 -37.66
N GLY A 672 -27.68 4.22 -37.44
CA GLY A 672 -28.50 5.17 -38.17
C GLY A 672 -28.08 5.33 -39.64
N SER A 673 -26.80 5.11 -39.99
CA SER A 673 -26.29 5.09 -41.36
C SER A 673 -26.50 3.76 -42.10
N GLY A 674 -27.09 2.76 -41.46
CA GLY A 674 -27.29 1.44 -42.05
C GLY A 674 -26.00 0.58 -42.08
N SER A 675 -25.03 0.89 -41.26
CA SER A 675 -23.77 0.15 -41.14
C SER A 675 -24.01 -1.31 -40.73
N LEU A 676 -23.36 -2.24 -41.42
CA LEU A 676 -23.34 -3.66 -41.10
C LEU A 676 -22.22 -4.01 -40.11
N LEU A 677 -21.41 -3.03 -39.68
CA LEU A 677 -20.31 -3.24 -38.76
C LEU A 677 -20.84 -3.67 -37.38
N ARG A 678 -20.40 -4.82 -36.93
CA ARG A 678 -20.69 -5.30 -35.59
C ARG A 678 -19.87 -4.52 -34.56
N VAL A 679 -20.54 -3.82 -33.67
CA VAL A 679 -19.91 -3.05 -32.60
C VAL A 679 -20.16 -3.71 -31.26
N ALA A 680 -19.11 -4.13 -30.61
CA ALA A 680 -19.11 -4.58 -29.21
C ALA A 680 -18.76 -3.39 -28.31
N LEU A 681 -19.80 -2.80 -27.68
CA LEU A 681 -19.61 -1.71 -26.72
C LEU A 681 -19.30 -2.28 -25.34
N GLN A 682 -18.25 -1.79 -24.72
CA GLN A 682 -17.80 -2.17 -23.37
C GLN A 682 -18.94 -2.14 -22.34
N PRO A 683 -19.26 -3.27 -21.69
CA PRO A 683 -20.27 -3.32 -20.62
C PRO A 683 -19.69 -2.82 -19.29
N ARG A 684 -20.55 -2.61 -18.31
CA ARG A 684 -20.16 -2.32 -16.93
C ARG A 684 -20.16 -3.64 -16.13
N LEU A 685 -19.03 -4.35 -16.12
CA LEU A 685 -18.87 -5.62 -15.41
C LEU A 685 -18.02 -5.41 -14.16
N PRO A 686 -18.42 -6.00 -13.01
CA PRO A 686 -17.75 -5.76 -11.72
C PRO A 686 -16.41 -6.49 -11.58
N ASP A 687 -16.28 -7.67 -12.17
CA ASP A 687 -15.09 -8.51 -11.98
C ASP A 687 -14.25 -8.67 -13.25
N LEU A 688 -12.94 -8.91 -13.04
CA LEU A 688 -11.96 -9.00 -14.12
C LEU A 688 -12.14 -10.26 -14.98
N ALA A 689 -12.65 -11.37 -14.42
CA ALA A 689 -12.85 -12.61 -15.17
C ALA A 689 -13.97 -12.44 -16.19
N ALA A 690 -15.11 -11.84 -15.79
CA ALA A 690 -16.20 -11.52 -16.69
C ALA A 690 -15.78 -10.50 -17.77
N GLN A 691 -14.95 -9.51 -17.39
CA GLN A 691 -14.38 -8.54 -18.35
C GLN A 691 -13.49 -9.23 -19.38
N THR A 692 -12.62 -10.16 -18.94
CA THR A 692 -11.71 -10.93 -19.78
C THR A 692 -12.51 -11.81 -20.76
N ALA A 693 -13.47 -12.56 -20.26
CA ALA A 693 -14.35 -13.40 -21.08
C ALA A 693 -15.09 -12.59 -22.15
N TRP A 694 -15.59 -11.41 -21.80
CA TRP A 694 -16.26 -10.52 -22.76
C TRP A 694 -15.32 -10.04 -23.88
N VAL A 695 -14.08 -9.70 -23.55
CA VAL A 695 -13.07 -9.29 -24.58
C VAL A 695 -12.74 -10.46 -25.47
N GLU A 696 -12.52 -11.67 -24.93
CA GLU A 696 -12.25 -12.88 -25.71
C GLU A 696 -13.39 -13.18 -26.69
N GLU A 697 -14.61 -13.18 -26.21
CA GLU A 697 -15.80 -13.40 -27.04
C GLU A 697 -15.92 -12.33 -28.13
N SER A 698 -15.72 -11.06 -27.79
CA SER A 698 -15.80 -9.95 -28.74
C SER A 698 -14.73 -10.03 -29.82
N LEU A 699 -13.51 -10.47 -29.49
CA LEU A 699 -12.42 -10.67 -30.46
C LEU A 699 -12.71 -11.83 -31.44
N LEU A 700 -13.39 -12.89 -30.99
CA LEU A 700 -13.75 -14.02 -31.85
C LEU A 700 -14.77 -13.67 -32.94
N HIS A 701 -15.64 -12.71 -32.68
CA HIS A 701 -16.72 -12.36 -33.60
C HIS A 701 -16.30 -11.37 -34.70
N GLY A 702 -15.10 -10.84 -34.69
CA GLY A 702 -14.56 -9.87 -35.63
C GLY A 702 -15.45 -8.64 -35.82
N GLY A 703 -15.01 -7.46 -35.44
CA GLY A 703 -15.78 -6.24 -35.50
C GLY A 703 -15.04 -5.10 -34.83
N ALA A 704 -15.76 -4.10 -34.37
CA ALA A 704 -15.18 -2.99 -33.63
C ALA A 704 -15.44 -3.12 -32.13
N LEU A 705 -14.37 -3.23 -31.31
CA LEU A 705 -14.46 -3.13 -29.86
C LEU A 705 -14.43 -1.65 -29.47
N PHE A 706 -15.51 -1.16 -28.89
CA PHE A 706 -15.59 0.20 -28.38
C PHE A 706 -15.26 0.18 -26.89
N LEU A 707 -14.10 0.70 -26.53
CA LEU A 707 -13.50 0.70 -25.20
C LEU A 707 -13.42 2.12 -24.65
N VAL A 708 -13.51 2.27 -23.32
CA VAL A 708 -13.41 3.58 -22.65
C VAL A 708 -12.05 3.72 -22.00
N LEU A 709 -11.32 4.79 -22.33
CA LEU A 709 -10.02 5.12 -21.75
C LEU A 709 -10.13 5.35 -20.23
N GLY A 710 -9.19 4.83 -19.47
CA GLY A 710 -9.23 4.89 -18.01
C GLY A 710 -10.10 3.81 -17.38
N SER A 711 -10.67 2.88 -18.16
CA SER A 711 -11.39 1.73 -17.65
C SER A 711 -10.49 0.51 -17.47
N SER A 712 -10.93 -0.44 -16.62
CA SER A 712 -10.24 -1.72 -16.45
C SER A 712 -10.07 -2.51 -17.77
N PHE A 713 -10.95 -2.33 -18.72
CA PHE A 713 -10.85 -2.94 -20.07
C PHE A 713 -9.69 -2.35 -20.87
N ALA A 714 -9.47 -1.04 -20.80
CA ALA A 714 -8.37 -0.39 -21.50
C ALA A 714 -7.03 -0.53 -20.76
N GLU A 715 -7.07 -0.72 -19.42
CA GLU A 715 -5.88 -0.71 -18.56
C GLU A 715 -5.58 -2.07 -17.90
N GLY A 716 -6.54 -2.99 -17.85
CA GLY A 716 -6.46 -4.22 -17.05
C GLY A 716 -6.36 -5.52 -17.85
N ILE A 717 -6.79 -5.52 -19.12
CA ILE A 717 -6.91 -6.75 -19.90
C ILE A 717 -5.80 -6.85 -20.94
N ASP A 718 -5.04 -7.93 -20.86
CA ASP A 718 -3.84 -8.16 -21.68
C ASP A 718 -4.08 -8.93 -22.99
N LEU A 719 -5.33 -9.06 -23.41
CA LEU A 719 -5.73 -9.87 -24.57
C LEU A 719 -5.64 -9.17 -25.93
N LEU A 720 -5.43 -7.85 -25.95
CA LEU A 720 -5.39 -7.08 -27.20
C LEU A 720 -4.07 -7.25 -27.97
N GLY A 721 -2.97 -7.56 -27.27
CA GLY A 721 -1.64 -7.63 -27.83
C GLY A 721 -1.50 -8.67 -28.93
N GLY A 722 -1.14 -8.22 -30.14
CA GLY A 722 -0.98 -9.05 -31.35
C GLY A 722 -2.28 -9.57 -31.98
N ARG A 723 -3.45 -9.32 -31.34
CA ARG A 723 -4.79 -9.67 -31.88
C ARG A 723 -5.48 -8.50 -32.55
N ILE A 724 -5.08 -7.28 -32.23
CA ILE A 724 -5.57 -6.03 -32.81
C ILE A 724 -4.49 -5.44 -33.70
N SER A 725 -4.70 -5.43 -35.01
CA SER A 725 -3.80 -4.83 -35.98
C SER A 725 -4.04 -3.34 -36.20
N HIS A 726 -5.27 -2.87 -35.99
CA HIS A 726 -5.68 -1.48 -36.19
C HIS A 726 -6.42 -0.96 -34.95
N ALA A 727 -6.01 0.20 -34.49
CA ALA A 727 -6.64 0.86 -33.33
C ALA A 727 -6.89 2.35 -33.62
N MET A 728 -7.92 2.91 -33.01
CA MET A 728 -8.28 4.32 -33.12
C MET A 728 -8.49 4.92 -31.72
N VAL A 729 -7.92 6.08 -31.46
CA VAL A 729 -8.14 6.84 -30.24
C VAL A 729 -8.95 8.10 -30.54
N VAL A 730 -10.18 8.17 -30.06
CA VAL A 730 -11.12 9.26 -30.34
C VAL A 730 -10.94 10.38 -29.30
N GLY A 731 -9.89 11.18 -29.53
CA GLY A 731 -9.51 12.32 -28.70
C GLY A 731 -8.79 11.95 -27.40
N PRO A 732 -8.13 12.94 -26.76
CA PRO A 732 -7.51 12.77 -25.48
C PRO A 732 -8.58 12.58 -24.39
N ALA A 733 -8.31 11.71 -23.41
CA ALA A 733 -9.23 11.39 -22.33
C ALA A 733 -9.15 12.40 -21.17
N LEU A 734 -9.36 13.67 -21.45
CA LEU A 734 -9.29 14.71 -20.43
C LEU A 734 -10.34 14.46 -19.33
N PRO A 735 -9.99 14.66 -18.06
CA PRO A 735 -10.95 14.60 -16.95
C PRO A 735 -12.15 15.54 -17.18
N GLU A 736 -13.31 15.18 -16.64
CA GLU A 736 -14.49 16.02 -16.69
C GLU A 736 -14.30 17.29 -15.83
N VAL A 737 -14.87 18.42 -16.30
CA VAL A 737 -14.88 19.65 -15.52
C VAL A 737 -15.87 19.50 -14.38
N ASN A 738 -15.38 19.43 -13.15
CA ASN A 738 -16.14 19.33 -11.93
C ASN A 738 -15.51 20.18 -10.81
N PRO A 739 -16.15 20.33 -9.64
CA PRO A 739 -15.61 21.12 -8.54
C PRO A 739 -14.20 20.70 -8.11
N VAL A 740 -13.93 19.39 -8.07
CA VAL A 740 -12.62 18.84 -7.67
C VAL A 740 -11.54 19.26 -8.68
N GLN A 741 -11.82 19.19 -9.99
CA GLN A 741 -10.83 19.59 -11.01
C GLN A 741 -10.60 21.11 -11.02
N LYS A 742 -11.65 21.90 -10.74
CA LYS A 742 -11.49 23.36 -10.55
C LYS A 742 -10.60 23.67 -9.34
N ALA A 743 -10.81 22.97 -8.22
CA ALA A 743 -9.99 23.15 -7.02
C ALA A 743 -8.53 22.72 -7.26
N ARG A 744 -8.29 21.60 -7.95
CA ARG A 744 -6.94 21.17 -8.37
C ARG A 744 -6.25 22.20 -9.28
N LEU A 745 -7.00 22.86 -10.19
CA LEU A 745 -6.45 23.96 -10.99
C LEU A 745 -6.04 25.16 -10.14
N ALA A 746 -6.86 25.51 -9.15
CA ALA A 746 -6.56 26.60 -8.22
C ALA A 746 -5.31 26.27 -7.38
N GLU A 747 -5.20 25.05 -6.89
CA GLU A 747 -4.03 24.56 -6.13
C GLU A 747 -2.76 24.60 -7.00
N ALA A 748 -2.86 24.22 -8.27
CA ALA A 748 -1.77 24.25 -9.23
C ALA A 748 -1.49 25.63 -9.85
N ALA A 749 -2.17 26.71 -9.44
CA ALA A 749 -2.05 28.05 -10.04
C ALA A 749 -0.62 28.61 -10.02
N HIS A 750 0.20 28.21 -9.05
CA HIS A 750 1.62 28.57 -8.97
C HIS A 750 2.46 28.13 -10.18
N LEU A 751 1.98 27.15 -10.97
CA LEU A 751 2.62 26.67 -12.21
C LEU A 751 2.27 27.56 -13.44
N GLY A 752 1.48 28.61 -13.26
CA GLY A 752 0.88 29.38 -14.35
C GLY A 752 -0.28 28.62 -15.03
N ARG A 753 -1.02 29.32 -15.90
CA ARG A 753 -2.24 28.80 -16.54
C ARG A 753 -1.99 27.49 -17.32
N ASP A 754 -0.97 27.47 -18.15
CA ASP A 754 -0.67 26.33 -19.04
C ASP A 754 -0.09 25.17 -18.25
N GLY A 755 0.79 25.42 -17.26
CA GLY A 755 1.33 24.42 -16.36
C GLY A 755 0.26 23.74 -15.50
N ALA A 756 -0.66 24.53 -14.93
CA ALA A 756 -1.80 24.01 -14.18
C ALA A 756 -2.72 23.16 -15.06
N PHE A 757 -3.05 23.62 -16.27
CA PHE A 757 -3.87 22.88 -17.22
C PHE A 757 -3.19 21.58 -17.67
N ARG A 758 -1.89 21.65 -17.94
CA ARG A 758 -1.07 20.46 -18.27
C ARG A 758 -1.14 19.44 -17.14
N ARG A 759 -0.90 19.85 -15.88
CA ARG A 759 -0.89 18.96 -14.70
C ARG A 759 -2.24 18.32 -14.43
N VAL A 760 -3.33 19.09 -14.51
CA VAL A 760 -4.66 18.67 -14.07
C VAL A 760 -5.45 17.93 -15.16
N TYR A 761 -5.25 18.29 -16.42
CA TYR A 761 -6.05 17.77 -17.53
C TYR A 761 -5.23 17.01 -18.58
N GLN A 762 -4.16 17.63 -19.13
CA GLN A 762 -3.48 17.06 -20.29
C GLN A 762 -2.69 15.79 -19.92
N ALA A 763 -1.84 15.87 -18.89
CA ALA A 763 -1.00 14.75 -18.49
C ALA A 763 -1.83 13.53 -18.07
N PRO A 764 -2.86 13.63 -17.19
CA PRO A 764 -3.70 12.48 -16.86
C PRO A 764 -4.49 11.92 -18.06
N GLY A 765 -4.93 12.81 -18.97
CA GLY A 765 -5.67 12.41 -20.16
C GLY A 765 -4.82 11.64 -21.17
N ILE A 766 -3.60 12.10 -21.43
CA ILE A 766 -2.67 11.44 -22.37
C ILE A 766 -2.06 10.18 -21.74
N GLN A 767 -1.85 10.15 -20.43
CA GLN A 767 -1.39 8.93 -19.75
C GLN A 767 -2.32 7.73 -20.00
N LYS A 768 -3.65 7.95 -19.99
CA LYS A 768 -4.63 6.91 -20.35
C LYS A 768 -4.51 6.45 -21.81
N VAL A 769 -4.18 7.37 -22.71
CA VAL A 769 -3.92 7.03 -24.13
C VAL A 769 -2.66 6.18 -24.25
N ASN A 770 -1.56 6.59 -23.62
CA ASN A 770 -0.31 5.83 -23.63
C ASN A 770 -0.50 4.41 -23.05
N GLN A 771 -1.29 4.27 -21.98
CA GLN A 771 -1.59 2.97 -21.37
C GLN A 771 -2.39 2.06 -22.30
N ALA A 772 -3.43 2.58 -22.95
CA ALA A 772 -4.26 1.81 -23.87
C ALA A 772 -3.47 1.35 -25.09
N LEU A 773 -2.70 2.24 -25.70
CA LEU A 773 -1.87 1.94 -26.86
C LEU A 773 -0.73 0.97 -26.54
N GLY A 774 -0.12 1.11 -25.36
CA GLY A 774 0.95 0.23 -24.90
C GLY A 774 0.57 -1.25 -24.83
N ARG A 775 -0.73 -1.57 -24.83
CA ARG A 775 -1.24 -2.96 -24.79
C ARG A 775 -1.37 -3.62 -26.16
N LEU A 776 -1.26 -2.87 -27.22
CA LEU A 776 -1.40 -3.42 -28.58
C LEU A 776 -0.15 -4.19 -29.03
N VAL A 777 1.03 -3.81 -28.54
CA VAL A 777 2.32 -4.44 -28.87
C VAL A 777 3.02 -4.85 -27.57
N ARG A 778 3.12 -6.16 -27.32
CA ARG A 778 3.62 -6.75 -26.07
C ARG A 778 4.78 -7.73 -26.23
N ALA A 779 5.02 -8.17 -27.46
CA ALA A 779 6.05 -9.13 -27.78
C ALA A 779 6.75 -8.76 -29.09
N PRO A 780 8.00 -9.19 -29.29
CA PRO A 780 8.68 -9.05 -30.56
C PRO A 780 7.83 -9.56 -31.73
N GLY A 781 7.88 -8.84 -32.85
CA GLY A 781 7.14 -9.20 -34.09
C GLY A 781 5.66 -8.76 -34.11
N GLN A 782 5.10 -8.27 -33.01
CA GLN A 782 3.76 -7.66 -33.03
C GLN A 782 3.80 -6.25 -33.60
N ARG A 783 2.77 -5.85 -34.33
CA ARG A 783 2.65 -4.52 -34.95
C ARG A 783 1.22 -4.01 -34.85
N ALA A 784 1.05 -2.69 -34.84
CA ALA A 784 -0.25 -2.04 -34.83
C ALA A 784 -0.24 -0.72 -35.62
N LYS A 785 -1.28 -0.51 -36.44
CA LYS A 785 -1.63 0.79 -36.99
C LYS A 785 -2.50 1.54 -35.98
N VAL A 786 -2.13 2.78 -35.69
CA VAL A 786 -2.81 3.61 -34.67
C VAL A 786 -3.25 4.94 -35.28
N LEU A 787 -4.55 5.20 -35.32
CA LEU A 787 -5.13 6.48 -35.70
C LEU A 787 -5.45 7.32 -34.46
N LEU A 788 -4.71 8.39 -34.27
CA LEU A 788 -4.99 9.40 -33.25
C LEU A 788 -6.03 10.39 -33.79
N HIS A 789 -7.31 10.10 -33.58
CA HIS A 789 -8.45 10.76 -34.24
C HIS A 789 -8.86 12.04 -33.49
N CYS A 790 -8.02 13.06 -33.55
CA CYS A 790 -8.29 14.41 -33.08
C CYS A 790 -7.12 15.33 -33.43
N ARG A 791 -7.40 16.53 -33.99
CA ARG A 791 -6.39 17.54 -34.31
C ARG A 791 -5.49 17.95 -33.15
N ARG A 792 -5.99 17.86 -31.90
CA ARG A 792 -5.22 18.20 -30.69
C ARG A 792 -3.99 17.34 -30.50
N PHE A 793 -3.97 16.10 -31.00
CA PHE A 793 -2.78 15.26 -30.91
C PHE A 793 -1.58 15.80 -31.70
N ALA A 794 -1.79 16.70 -32.67
CA ALA A 794 -0.72 17.39 -33.38
C ALA A 794 -0.24 18.66 -32.69
N GLU A 795 -0.92 19.11 -31.62
CA GLU A 795 -0.48 20.28 -30.87
C GLU A 795 0.68 19.88 -29.92
N PRO A 796 1.80 20.64 -29.87
CA PRO A 796 2.96 20.30 -29.06
C PRO A 796 2.63 20.01 -27.59
N SER A 797 1.63 20.72 -27.02
CA SER A 797 1.15 20.54 -25.66
C SER A 797 0.56 19.15 -25.36
N TYR A 798 0.13 18.41 -26.38
CA TYR A 798 -0.34 17.03 -26.31
C TYR A 798 0.68 16.03 -26.87
N THR A 799 1.29 16.34 -28.01
CA THR A 799 2.26 15.45 -28.65
C THR A 799 3.43 15.13 -27.71
N ASN A 800 3.97 16.12 -27.01
CA ASN A 800 5.09 15.94 -26.09
C ASN A 800 4.74 15.10 -24.82
N LEU A 801 3.47 14.81 -24.59
CA LEU A 801 3.01 13.94 -23.50
C LEU A 801 2.77 12.49 -23.96
N LEU A 802 2.70 12.26 -25.26
CA LEU A 802 2.64 10.91 -25.81
C LEU A 802 3.98 10.18 -25.59
N ALA A 803 3.95 8.87 -25.49
CA ALA A 803 5.18 8.09 -25.53
C ALA A 803 5.87 8.28 -26.89
N SER A 804 7.21 8.15 -26.93
CA SER A 804 8.04 8.45 -28.11
C SER A 804 7.57 7.75 -29.38
N GLU A 805 7.04 6.53 -29.23
CA GLU A 805 6.51 5.72 -30.33
C GLU A 805 5.27 6.32 -31.01
N TYR A 806 4.57 7.27 -30.37
CA TYR A 806 3.32 7.88 -30.85
C TYR A 806 3.46 9.36 -31.19
N GLN A 807 4.61 9.97 -30.97
CA GLN A 807 4.83 11.42 -31.15
C GLN A 807 4.92 11.83 -32.62
N SER A 808 5.34 10.92 -33.48
CA SER A 808 5.48 11.18 -34.93
C SER A 808 4.55 10.27 -35.70
N GLY A 809 3.95 10.79 -36.77
CA GLY A 809 3.04 10.03 -37.59
C GLY A 809 2.58 10.77 -38.85
N THR A 810 1.88 10.07 -39.74
CA THR A 810 1.32 10.63 -40.97
C THR A 810 0.16 11.57 -40.64
N HIS A 811 0.18 12.80 -41.15
CA HIS A 811 -0.94 13.75 -40.96
C HIS A 811 -2.05 13.43 -41.99
N ILE A 812 -3.25 13.20 -41.48
CA ILE A 812 -4.46 12.98 -42.27
C ILE A 812 -5.27 14.27 -42.31
N THR A 813 -5.32 14.90 -43.47
CA THR A 813 -6.08 16.14 -43.68
C THR A 813 -7.30 15.91 -44.56
N THR A 814 -7.29 14.87 -45.39
CA THR A 814 -8.35 14.50 -46.31
C THR A 814 -8.70 13.00 -46.19
N ASP A 815 -9.83 12.63 -46.80
CA ASP A 815 -10.24 11.22 -46.90
C ASP A 815 -9.27 10.40 -47.79
N GLN A 816 -8.62 11.03 -48.75
CA GLN A 816 -7.61 10.40 -49.58
C GLN A 816 -6.33 10.09 -48.80
N ASP A 817 -5.92 10.98 -47.91
CA ASP A 817 -4.77 10.72 -47.01
C ASP A 817 -5.03 9.51 -46.14
N LEU A 818 -6.24 9.41 -45.57
CA LEU A 818 -6.65 8.26 -44.78
C LEU A 818 -6.59 6.97 -45.58
N ALA A 819 -7.18 6.95 -46.79
CA ALA A 819 -7.16 5.78 -47.64
C ALA A 819 -5.73 5.36 -48.00
N LYS A 820 -4.90 6.32 -48.42
CA LYS A 820 -3.49 6.07 -48.72
C LYS A 820 -2.71 5.49 -47.53
N TRP A 821 -2.92 6.01 -46.32
CA TRP A 821 -2.27 5.48 -45.12
C TRP A 821 -2.74 4.08 -44.79
N LEU A 822 -4.05 3.81 -44.92
CA LEU A 822 -4.60 2.47 -44.68
C LEU A 822 -4.09 1.42 -45.70
N ASP A 823 -3.94 1.79 -46.96
CA ASP A 823 -3.47 0.91 -48.06
C ASP A 823 -1.95 0.66 -48.00
N THR A 824 -1.19 1.51 -47.30
CA THR A 824 0.26 1.33 -47.12
C THR A 824 0.52 0.13 -46.21
N PRO A 825 1.25 -0.92 -46.65
CA PRO A 825 1.64 -1.99 -45.73
C PRO A 825 2.45 -1.42 -44.57
N SER A 826 2.20 -1.89 -43.34
CA SER A 826 3.07 -1.50 -42.20
C SER A 826 4.52 -1.83 -42.58
N ALA A 827 5.41 -0.84 -42.56
CA ALA A 827 6.80 -1.01 -43.03
C ALA A 827 7.45 -2.25 -42.36
N CYS A 828 8.14 -3.02 -43.18
CA CYS A 828 8.86 -4.24 -42.79
C CYS A 828 10.03 -3.95 -41.89
#